data_6bea3f44b2637587830b6e1987b14161
#
_entry.id   6bea3f44b2637587830b6e1987b14161
#
_cell.length_a   1.000
_cell.length_b   1.000
_cell.length_c   1.000
_cell.angle_alpha   90.00
_cell.angle_beta   90.00
_cell.angle_gamma   90.00
#
_symmetry.space_group_name_H-M   'P 1'
#
loop_
_entity.id
_entity.type
_entity.pdbx_description
1 polymer ?
#
loop_
_entity_poly.entity_id
_entity_poly.type
_entity_poly.pdbx_seq_one_letter_code
_entity_poly.pdbx_strand_id
1 'polypeptide(L)'
;VRIRKLFFSVFVVLVLFSGCSKDPEPEDRFADFVANWRDQNFSEMYDQLTANVKKNIKKDEFVSRYEKIYQDSGVKQLKIDFKKPKEEIKPDKNGNITFPFAVSMETLAGKISFENKAVLKKEETDNGNDWRIEWNPSFIFPQLDEGEEISIQPIEPERGEIFDRNGKGLAINGLLFEIGVVPGEMKEQKETILEQTAKLLEVSKEEIERKLSQGWVKEDSFVPLKIVNPADTELVNKLLAIPSVKKKNVTGRMYPFGESAAHLTGYLRSMYKEELEKYEEKGYSSSEQIGAAGLEQVFEDELHGTTGWIIKVKGTDEVIAKKEAENGNDIYLTIDADLQQNIYKELSTDSGASVAINPKTGETLAMVSAPSYDPNDFLTEYKKKKDDPNKPFMAKFKNLYTPGSVLKPLTAAIGLNTGTIDPNKKISIPKDTWQKDGSWGNYYIKRVPSPATQVDLRAALAYSDNIYFAQAALNIGAEKFIKGLESFAFHEKIDFPFPVETSKIANNGMDNEVLLADSGYGQGQIQITPLHLAYTFTVFINGGNMIKPVLIKEEEKTPSNWKSHVVSKEHANLIFQDLIQVVEDPNGTAYKPRTPGLKLAGKTGTAELKAAKGEKGQENGWFVAVDADKKDLLITMMIERVEDRGGSHYVVSKVKNIFKARK
;
A
#
# COMPACT_ATOMS: atom_id res chain seq x y z
N VAL A 1 22.77 -71.97 -22.70
CA VAL A 1 23.20 -73.38 -22.68
C VAL A 1 23.42 -73.76 -21.23
N ARG A 2 22.62 -74.79 -20.80
CA ARG A 2 22.79 -75.73 -19.68
C ARG A 2 23.00 -75.23 -18.24
N ILE A 3 21.96 -75.23 -17.45
CA ILE A 3 21.52 -76.08 -16.33
C ILE A 3 22.68 -76.88 -15.66
N ARG A 4 22.84 -76.64 -14.37
CA ARG A 4 23.16 -77.67 -13.37
C ARG A 4 22.55 -77.32 -12.02
N LYS A 5 21.62 -78.17 -11.57
CA LYS A 5 21.03 -78.26 -10.25
C LYS A 5 22.10 -78.81 -9.28
N LEU A 6 22.20 -78.21 -8.07
CA LEU A 6 22.77 -78.87 -6.92
C LEU A 6 21.82 -78.74 -5.73
N PHE A 7 21.31 -79.87 -5.31
CA PHE A 7 20.58 -80.05 -4.04
C PHE A 7 21.55 -79.89 -2.86
N PHE A 8 21.21 -79.05 -1.90
CA PHE A 8 21.83 -79.10 -0.59
C PHE A 8 20.72 -79.19 0.45
N SER A 9 20.67 -80.30 1.17
CA SER A 9 19.82 -80.59 2.30
C SER A 9 20.25 -79.70 3.45
N VAL A 10 19.36 -78.83 3.93
CA VAL A 10 19.55 -78.06 5.17
C VAL A 10 18.75 -78.74 6.27
N PHE A 11 19.45 -79.22 7.22
CA PHE A 11 18.98 -79.74 8.49
C PHE A 11 18.42 -78.57 9.33
N VAL A 12 17.09 -78.55 9.51
CA VAL A 12 16.42 -77.56 10.39
C VAL A 12 16.63 -78.02 11.83
N VAL A 13 17.54 -77.33 12.53
CA VAL A 13 17.61 -77.37 13.98
C VAL A 13 16.61 -76.36 14.53
N LEU A 14 15.51 -76.83 15.04
CA LEU A 14 14.57 -76.06 15.84
C LEU A 14 15.26 -75.76 17.20
N VAL A 15 15.88 -74.59 17.33
CA VAL A 15 16.25 -74.05 18.61
C VAL A 15 15.03 -73.34 19.17
N LEU A 16 14.36 -73.97 20.11
CA LEU A 16 13.38 -73.30 20.97
C LEU A 16 14.12 -72.25 21.84
N PHE A 17 14.14 -71.02 21.38
CA PHE A 17 14.43 -69.90 22.28
C PHE A 17 13.20 -69.67 23.17
N SER A 18 13.20 -70.28 24.33
CA SER A 18 12.45 -69.77 25.50
C SER A 18 13.15 -68.48 25.95
N GLY A 19 12.86 -67.39 25.25
CA GLY A 19 13.25 -66.06 25.70
C GLY A 19 12.37 -65.70 26.89
N CYS A 20 12.92 -65.68 28.10
CA CYS A 20 12.38 -64.87 29.17
C CYS A 20 12.39 -63.44 28.67
N SER A 21 11.24 -62.91 28.23
CA SER A 21 11.09 -61.48 27.99
C SER A 21 11.24 -60.80 29.36
N LYS A 22 12.39 -60.17 29.61
CA LYS A 22 12.53 -59.25 30.71
C LYS A 22 11.39 -58.24 30.60
N ASP A 23 10.65 -58.00 31.68
CA ASP A 23 9.68 -56.89 31.71
C ASP A 23 10.39 -55.63 31.19
N PRO A 24 9.70 -54.82 30.37
CA PRO A 24 10.33 -53.60 29.84
C PRO A 24 10.73 -52.69 30.98
N GLU A 25 11.89 -52.06 30.87
CA GLU A 25 12.38 -51.11 31.88
C GLU A 25 11.57 -49.80 31.82
N PRO A 26 11.25 -49.18 32.95
CA PRO A 26 10.38 -47.98 32.98
C PRO A 26 10.95 -46.78 32.22
N GLU A 27 12.29 -46.62 32.25
CA GLU A 27 12.96 -45.56 31.50
C GLU A 27 12.91 -45.75 29.98
N ASP A 28 12.82 -47.00 29.51
CA ASP A 28 12.63 -47.27 28.08
C ASP A 28 11.19 -46.91 27.65
N ARG A 29 10.21 -47.29 28.46
CA ARG A 29 8.81 -46.93 28.20
C ARG A 29 8.57 -45.43 28.19
N PHE A 30 9.18 -44.69 29.11
CA PHE A 30 9.08 -43.24 29.10
C PHE A 30 9.84 -42.60 27.94
N ALA A 31 10.99 -43.15 27.54
CA ALA A 31 11.71 -42.72 26.36
C ALA A 31 10.88 -42.88 25.07
N ASP A 32 10.17 -44.02 24.93
CA ASP A 32 9.26 -44.28 23.81
C ASP A 32 8.06 -43.28 23.80
N PHE A 33 7.50 -43.00 24.99
CA PHE A 33 6.44 -41.99 25.13
C PHE A 33 6.91 -40.60 24.71
N VAL A 34 8.12 -40.20 25.15
CA VAL A 34 8.74 -38.92 24.78
C VAL A 34 9.04 -38.85 23.27
N ALA A 35 9.48 -39.97 22.65
CA ALA A 35 9.71 -40.03 21.21
C ALA A 35 8.38 -39.79 20.42
N ASN A 36 7.33 -40.53 20.79
CA ASN A 36 6.01 -40.34 20.20
C ASN A 36 5.48 -38.93 20.39
N TRP A 37 5.72 -38.31 21.56
CA TRP A 37 5.30 -36.93 21.82
C TRP A 37 6.04 -35.89 20.93
N ARG A 38 7.40 -36.06 20.78
CA ARG A 38 8.18 -35.21 19.86
C ARG A 38 7.68 -35.30 18.41
N ASP A 39 7.33 -36.52 18.00
CA ASP A 39 6.82 -36.79 16.64
C ASP A 39 5.34 -36.49 16.49
N GLN A 40 4.68 -36.00 17.55
CA GLN A 40 3.25 -35.71 17.65
C GLN A 40 2.34 -36.92 17.33
N ASN A 41 2.83 -38.15 17.62
CA ASN A 41 2.08 -39.39 17.51
C ASN A 41 1.17 -39.57 18.73
N PHE A 42 0.18 -38.69 18.90
CA PHE A 42 -0.67 -38.63 20.11
C PHE A 42 -1.48 -39.89 20.30
N SER A 43 -1.86 -40.58 19.22
CA SER A 43 -2.51 -41.90 19.28
C SER A 43 -1.68 -42.93 19.98
N GLU A 44 -0.36 -43.01 19.67
CA GLU A 44 0.59 -43.96 20.27
C GLU A 44 0.90 -43.59 21.73
N MET A 45 0.94 -42.27 22.04
CA MET A 45 1.05 -41.78 23.40
C MET A 45 -0.13 -42.27 24.27
N TYR A 46 -1.36 -42.18 23.76
CA TYR A 46 -2.55 -42.63 24.47
C TYR A 46 -2.47 -44.14 24.84
N ASP A 47 -1.97 -44.98 23.92
CA ASP A 47 -1.89 -46.40 24.12
C ASP A 47 -0.94 -46.78 25.27
N GLN A 48 -0.02 -45.88 25.64
CA GLN A 48 0.95 -46.04 26.74
C GLN A 48 0.44 -45.52 28.11
N LEU A 49 -0.79 -44.98 28.20
CA LEU A 49 -1.36 -44.43 29.41
C LEU A 49 -1.90 -45.52 30.35
N THR A 50 -1.98 -45.19 31.64
CA THR A 50 -2.60 -46.08 32.66
C THR A 50 -4.08 -46.33 32.38
N ALA A 51 -4.60 -47.45 32.85
CA ALA A 51 -6.01 -47.78 32.81
C ALA A 51 -6.85 -46.73 33.54
N ASN A 52 -6.34 -46.12 34.60
CA ASN A 52 -6.98 -45.02 35.31
C ASN A 52 -7.20 -43.79 34.44
N VAL A 53 -6.16 -43.33 33.73
CA VAL A 53 -6.26 -42.22 32.83
C VAL A 53 -7.24 -42.51 31.68
N LYS A 54 -7.17 -43.72 31.10
CA LYS A 54 -8.09 -44.17 30.00
C LYS A 54 -9.55 -44.27 30.41
N LYS A 55 -9.87 -44.35 31.72
CA LYS A 55 -11.27 -44.23 32.21
C LYS A 55 -11.79 -42.81 32.19
N ASN A 56 -10.89 -41.81 32.39
CA ASN A 56 -11.26 -40.41 32.54
C ASN A 56 -11.25 -39.66 31.21
N ILE A 57 -10.39 -40.04 30.27
CA ILE A 57 -10.32 -39.44 28.93
C ILE A 57 -10.29 -40.53 27.84
N LYS A 58 -11.10 -40.38 26.81
CA LYS A 58 -11.13 -41.29 25.65
C LYS A 58 -10.01 -40.95 24.65
N LYS A 59 -9.62 -41.92 23.81
CA LYS A 59 -8.55 -41.78 22.85
C LYS A 59 -8.76 -40.58 21.91
N ASP A 60 -9.93 -40.48 21.32
CA ASP A 60 -10.25 -39.40 20.36
C ASP A 60 -10.18 -38.01 21.04
N GLU A 61 -10.61 -37.91 22.30
CA GLU A 61 -10.58 -36.69 23.09
C GLU A 61 -9.13 -36.28 23.43
N PHE A 62 -8.30 -37.24 23.84
CA PHE A 62 -6.87 -37.02 24.13
C PHE A 62 -6.13 -36.54 22.89
N VAL A 63 -6.29 -37.22 21.76
CA VAL A 63 -5.65 -36.87 20.49
C VAL A 63 -6.11 -35.49 20.04
N SER A 64 -7.43 -35.25 19.94
CA SER A 64 -7.99 -33.98 19.53
C SER A 64 -7.55 -32.81 20.43
N ARG A 65 -7.41 -33.05 21.75
CA ARG A 65 -6.96 -32.03 22.70
C ARG A 65 -5.54 -31.57 22.38
N TYR A 66 -4.60 -32.51 22.16
CA TYR A 66 -3.24 -32.18 21.78
C TYR A 66 -3.17 -31.47 20.42
N GLU A 67 -3.79 -32.06 19.41
CA GLU A 67 -3.82 -31.50 18.05
C GLU A 67 -4.36 -30.09 18.06
N LYS A 68 -5.52 -29.87 18.68
CA LYS A 68 -6.14 -28.56 18.74
C LYS A 68 -5.29 -27.53 19.48
N ILE A 69 -4.79 -27.86 20.69
CA ILE A 69 -3.95 -26.95 21.47
C ILE A 69 -2.68 -26.58 20.70
N TYR A 70 -2.02 -27.56 20.07
CA TYR A 70 -0.77 -27.31 19.33
C TYR A 70 -0.99 -26.56 18.04
N GLN A 71 -2.07 -26.87 17.32
CA GLN A 71 -2.44 -26.16 16.11
C GLN A 71 -2.84 -24.71 16.43
N ASP A 72 -3.78 -24.50 17.36
CA ASP A 72 -4.29 -23.18 17.73
C ASP A 72 -3.17 -22.28 18.31
N SER A 73 -2.25 -22.84 19.12
CA SER A 73 -1.09 -22.15 19.68
C SER A 73 0.04 -21.91 18.68
N GLY A 74 -0.03 -22.51 17.49
CA GLY A 74 1.04 -22.42 16.49
C GLY A 74 2.34 -23.06 16.93
N VAL A 75 2.28 -24.19 17.63
CA VAL A 75 3.47 -24.89 18.19
C VAL A 75 4.44 -25.29 17.10
N LYS A 76 5.69 -24.85 17.25
CA LYS A 76 6.83 -25.19 16.41
C LYS A 76 8.01 -25.59 17.27
N GLN A 77 9.00 -26.28 16.68
CA GLN A 77 10.25 -26.66 17.34
C GLN A 77 10.06 -27.35 18.70
N LEU A 78 9.05 -28.26 18.79
CA LEU A 78 8.77 -29.01 19.99
C LEU A 78 10.01 -29.86 20.41
N LYS A 79 10.48 -29.64 21.61
CA LYS A 79 11.60 -30.42 22.22
C LYS A 79 11.14 -30.91 23.58
N ILE A 80 11.40 -32.20 23.83
CA ILE A 80 11.12 -32.82 25.12
C ILE A 80 12.41 -33.50 25.56
N ASP A 81 12.99 -32.98 26.61
CA ASP A 81 14.24 -33.47 27.15
C ASP A 81 14.00 -34.44 28.31
N PHE A 82 14.27 -35.71 28.08
CA PHE A 82 14.32 -36.75 29.08
C PHE A 82 15.72 -37.40 29.04
N LYS A 83 16.39 -37.46 30.19
CA LYS A 83 17.67 -38.14 30.32
C LYS A 83 17.46 -39.43 31.07
N LYS A 84 17.73 -40.56 30.41
CA LYS A 84 17.70 -41.87 31.10
C LYS A 84 18.63 -41.84 32.30
N PRO A 85 18.15 -42.27 33.50
CA PRO A 85 18.98 -42.35 34.68
C PRO A 85 20.13 -43.34 34.45
N LYS A 86 21.28 -43.05 35.08
CA LYS A 86 22.47 -43.96 35.02
C LYS A 86 22.35 -45.09 35.99
N GLU A 87 21.56 -44.96 37.03
CA GLU A 87 21.32 -45.92 38.07
C GLU A 87 19.86 -46.33 38.07
N GLU A 88 19.57 -47.59 38.45
CA GLU A 88 18.18 -48.08 38.56
C GLU A 88 17.40 -47.28 39.61
N ILE A 89 16.26 -46.72 39.20
CA ILE A 89 15.38 -46.01 40.12
C ILE A 89 14.46 -47.03 40.78
N LYS A 90 14.49 -47.07 42.11
CA LYS A 90 13.58 -47.93 42.89
C LYS A 90 12.19 -47.32 42.97
N PRO A 91 11.14 -48.14 42.81
CA PRO A 91 9.76 -47.69 43.04
C PRO A 91 9.54 -47.11 44.43
N ASP A 92 8.66 -46.13 44.52
CA ASP A 92 8.21 -45.57 45.80
C ASP A 92 7.36 -46.59 46.63
N LYS A 93 6.84 -46.14 47.78
CA LYS A 93 6.03 -46.98 48.67
C LYS A 93 4.76 -47.51 48.01
N ASN A 94 4.31 -46.89 46.94
CA ASN A 94 3.11 -47.23 46.17
C ASN A 94 3.43 -48.02 44.89
N GLY A 95 4.70 -48.34 44.66
CA GLY A 95 5.16 -49.06 43.47
C GLY A 95 5.31 -48.15 42.22
N ASN A 96 5.29 -46.82 42.36
CA ASN A 96 5.42 -45.88 41.24
C ASN A 96 6.87 -45.48 41.02
N ILE A 97 7.21 -45.15 39.77
CA ILE A 97 8.48 -44.54 39.42
C ILE A 97 8.21 -43.15 38.83
N THR A 98 9.05 -42.16 39.17
CA THR A 98 8.90 -40.78 38.71
C THR A 98 10.13 -40.34 37.95
N PHE A 99 9.92 -39.82 36.72
CA PHE A 99 10.95 -39.26 35.88
C PHE A 99 10.76 -37.75 35.67
N PRO A 100 11.79 -36.94 35.93
CA PRO A 100 11.75 -35.53 35.51
C PRO A 100 11.94 -35.42 34.01
N PHE A 101 11.26 -34.47 33.39
CA PHE A 101 11.43 -34.10 31.99
C PHE A 101 11.24 -32.59 31.81
N ALA A 102 11.78 -32.06 30.72
CA ALA A 102 11.59 -30.67 30.36
C ALA A 102 10.96 -30.55 28.94
N VAL A 103 10.08 -29.62 28.78
CA VAL A 103 9.43 -29.32 27.50
C VAL A 103 9.81 -27.90 27.06
N SER A 104 10.08 -27.74 25.80
CA SER A 104 10.31 -26.42 25.18
C SER A 104 9.68 -26.39 23.80
N MET A 105 8.97 -25.32 23.48
CA MET A 105 8.33 -25.11 22.19
C MET A 105 8.25 -23.62 21.85
N GLU A 106 8.24 -23.30 20.57
CA GLU A 106 7.89 -21.98 20.08
C GLU A 106 6.38 -21.93 19.82
N THR A 107 5.74 -20.82 20.20
CA THR A 107 4.29 -20.60 20.01
C THR A 107 4.04 -19.20 19.45
N LEU A 108 2.79 -18.88 19.10
CA LEU A 108 2.37 -17.51 18.76
C LEU A 108 2.70 -16.53 19.90
N ALA A 109 2.54 -16.95 21.16
CA ALA A 109 2.85 -16.15 22.34
C ALA A 109 4.31 -16.23 22.78
N GLY A 110 5.23 -16.66 21.87
CA GLY A 110 6.66 -16.79 22.11
C GLY A 110 7.05 -18.16 22.63
N LYS A 111 8.27 -18.24 23.17
CA LYS A 111 8.83 -19.50 23.68
C LYS A 111 8.21 -19.90 25.01
N ILE A 112 7.69 -21.11 25.07
CA ILE A 112 7.25 -21.75 26.32
C ILE A 112 8.28 -22.83 26.71
N SER A 113 8.69 -22.81 27.98
CA SER A 113 9.58 -23.83 28.52
C SER A 113 9.21 -24.13 29.97
N PHE A 114 9.09 -25.39 30.31
CA PHE A 114 8.77 -25.82 31.68
C PHE A 114 9.40 -27.17 31.99
N GLU A 115 9.53 -27.47 33.28
CA GLU A 115 9.89 -28.77 33.80
C GLU A 115 8.69 -29.43 34.46
N ASN A 116 8.57 -30.75 34.33
CA ASN A 116 7.49 -31.52 34.93
C ASN A 116 7.98 -32.91 35.31
N LYS A 117 7.15 -33.72 35.94
CA LYS A 117 7.46 -35.08 36.38
C LYS A 117 6.41 -36.05 35.88
N ALA A 118 6.86 -37.10 35.21
CA ALA A 118 6.03 -38.22 34.77
C ALA A 118 6.03 -39.31 35.85
N VAL A 119 4.85 -39.72 36.29
CA VAL A 119 4.66 -40.84 37.17
C VAL A 119 4.32 -42.06 36.32
N LEU A 120 5.08 -43.14 36.48
CA LEU A 120 4.82 -44.43 35.84
C LEU A 120 4.34 -45.44 36.87
N LYS A 121 3.28 -46.19 36.48
CA LYS A 121 2.73 -47.29 37.27
C LYS A 121 2.87 -48.58 36.51
N LYS A 122 3.18 -49.66 37.25
CA LYS A 122 3.27 -51.01 36.69
C LYS A 122 1.85 -51.61 36.65
N GLU A 123 1.36 -51.98 35.47
CA GLU A 123 0.05 -52.57 35.24
C GLU A 123 0.17 -53.92 34.54
N GLU A 124 -0.71 -54.85 34.87
CA GLU A 124 -0.82 -56.13 34.18
C GLU A 124 -1.56 -55.92 32.86
N THR A 125 -0.96 -56.39 31.76
CA THR A 125 -1.52 -56.31 30.42
C THR A 125 -1.62 -57.72 29.81
N ASP A 126 -2.28 -57.84 28.66
CA ASP A 126 -2.41 -59.11 27.94
C ASP A 126 -1.04 -59.73 27.57
N ASN A 127 0.03 -58.93 27.52
CA ASN A 127 1.41 -59.35 27.20
C ASN A 127 2.33 -59.42 28.42
N GLY A 128 1.79 -59.39 29.64
CA GLY A 128 2.57 -59.38 30.88
C GLY A 128 2.55 -58.02 31.58
N ASN A 129 3.39 -57.83 32.58
CA ASN A 129 3.52 -56.54 33.26
C ASN A 129 4.19 -55.50 32.41
N ASP A 130 3.66 -54.31 32.38
CA ASP A 130 4.19 -53.19 31.63
C ASP A 130 4.09 -51.88 32.43
N TRP A 131 5.00 -50.88 32.15
CA TRP A 131 4.97 -49.59 32.78
C TRP A 131 4.10 -48.63 31.95
N ARG A 132 3.16 -47.96 32.62
CA ARG A 132 2.17 -47.04 32.02
C ARG A 132 2.27 -45.65 32.61
N ILE A 133 2.04 -44.65 31.80
CA ILE A 133 2.20 -43.24 32.18
C ILE A 133 0.87 -42.75 32.82
N GLU A 134 0.97 -42.22 34.04
CA GLU A 134 -0.12 -41.52 34.71
C GLU A 134 -0.15 -40.05 34.23
N TRP A 135 -0.74 -39.87 33.06
CA TRP A 135 -0.80 -38.58 32.40
C TRP A 135 -1.90 -37.70 33.02
N ASN A 136 -1.67 -36.35 32.98
CA ASN A 136 -2.67 -35.33 33.27
C ASN A 136 -2.42 -34.11 32.37
N PRO A 137 -3.36 -33.10 32.28
CA PRO A 137 -3.21 -31.96 31.40
C PRO A 137 -1.98 -31.09 31.60
N SER A 138 -1.37 -31.13 32.79
CA SER A 138 -0.11 -30.40 33.08
C SER A 138 1.10 -30.85 32.22
N PHE A 139 0.98 -31.99 31.53
CA PHE A 139 1.96 -32.38 30.50
C PHE A 139 1.94 -31.46 29.30
N ILE A 140 0.76 -30.89 28.96
CA ILE A 140 0.64 -29.93 27.86
C ILE A 140 1.13 -28.56 28.32
N PHE A 141 0.53 -28.04 29.40
CA PHE A 141 0.97 -26.83 30.11
C PHE A 141 0.77 -27.02 31.62
N PRO A 142 1.75 -26.66 32.46
CA PRO A 142 1.70 -26.86 33.91
C PRO A 142 0.45 -26.25 34.60
N GLN A 143 -0.15 -25.23 33.96
CA GLN A 143 -1.31 -24.49 34.45
C GLN A 143 -2.65 -25.20 34.20
N LEU A 144 -2.66 -26.26 33.40
CA LEU A 144 -3.92 -26.91 33.01
C LEU A 144 -4.31 -28.01 34.00
N ASP A 145 -5.53 -27.93 34.50
CA ASP A 145 -6.20 -28.97 35.27
C ASP A 145 -7.18 -29.80 34.40
N GLU A 146 -7.79 -30.83 35.02
CA GLU A 146 -8.75 -31.69 34.33
C GLU A 146 -9.99 -30.89 33.87
N GLY A 147 -10.35 -31.06 32.59
CA GLY A 147 -11.49 -30.38 31.99
C GLY A 147 -11.26 -28.93 31.54
N GLU A 148 -10.10 -28.34 31.84
CA GLU A 148 -9.78 -27.00 31.42
C GLU A 148 -9.35 -26.92 29.94
N GLU A 149 -9.67 -25.82 29.30
CA GLU A 149 -9.32 -25.47 27.94
C GLU A 149 -8.42 -24.24 27.94
N ILE A 150 -7.74 -23.98 26.82
CA ILE A 150 -7.01 -22.74 26.60
C ILE A 150 -7.83 -21.73 25.81
N SER A 151 -7.49 -20.46 25.98
CA SER A 151 -7.92 -19.33 25.16
C SER A 151 -6.70 -18.63 24.60
N ILE A 152 -6.70 -18.42 23.28
CA ILE A 152 -5.63 -17.71 22.57
C ILE A 152 -6.24 -16.44 21.99
N GLN A 153 -5.62 -15.31 22.29
CA GLN A 153 -6.10 -14.00 21.86
C GLN A 153 -4.97 -13.17 21.30
N PRO A 154 -5.17 -12.48 20.16
CA PRO A 154 -4.21 -11.50 19.68
C PRO A 154 -4.20 -10.28 20.60
N ILE A 155 -3.04 -9.64 20.71
CA ILE A 155 -2.87 -8.29 21.25
C ILE A 155 -2.53 -7.42 20.06
N GLU A 156 -3.52 -6.66 19.58
CA GLU A 156 -3.34 -5.83 18.40
C GLU A 156 -2.36 -4.68 18.68
N PRO A 157 -1.38 -4.43 17.78
CA PRO A 157 -0.51 -3.27 17.90
C PRO A 157 -1.29 -1.99 17.57
N GLU A 158 -0.84 -0.87 18.08
CA GLU A 158 -1.28 0.43 17.58
C GLU A 158 -0.58 0.68 16.23
N ARG A 159 -1.38 0.92 15.20
CA ARG A 159 -0.86 1.24 13.87
C ARG A 159 -0.18 2.59 13.89
N GLY A 160 1.02 2.71 13.31
CA GLY A 160 1.73 3.96 13.14
C GLY A 160 0.92 4.99 12.36
N GLU A 161 1.13 6.26 12.61
CA GLU A 161 0.40 7.38 12.01
C GLU A 161 1.18 8.01 10.86
N ILE A 162 0.48 8.68 9.94
CA ILE A 162 1.09 9.38 8.81
C ILE A 162 0.87 10.88 9.01
N PHE A 163 1.96 11.63 9.07
CA PHE A 163 1.96 13.06 9.29
C PHE A 163 2.50 13.84 8.08
N ASP A 164 2.03 15.08 7.95
CA ASP A 164 2.61 16.06 7.05
C ASP A 164 3.94 16.61 7.60
N ARG A 165 4.60 17.50 6.83
CA ARG A 165 5.85 18.14 7.23
C ARG A 165 5.78 18.97 8.51
N ASN A 166 4.59 19.42 8.91
CA ASN A 166 4.31 20.28 10.05
C ASN A 166 3.74 19.52 11.26
N GLY A 167 3.63 18.17 11.15
CA GLY A 167 3.06 17.31 12.19
C GLY A 167 1.52 17.25 12.16
N LYS A 168 0.86 17.70 11.09
CA LYS A 168 -0.58 17.49 10.90
C LYS A 168 -0.86 16.07 10.48
N GLY A 169 -1.78 15.39 11.16
CA GLY A 169 -2.16 14.01 10.84
C GLY A 169 -2.87 13.89 9.50
N LEU A 170 -2.33 13.07 8.61
CA LEU A 170 -2.95 12.70 7.32
C LEU A 170 -3.72 11.40 7.42
N ALA A 171 -3.21 10.45 8.21
CA ALA A 171 -3.88 9.23 8.60
C ALA A 171 -3.50 8.95 10.07
N ILE A 172 -4.47 9.03 10.96
CA ILE A 172 -4.25 8.99 12.42
C ILE A 172 -5.21 7.99 13.09
N ASN A 173 -4.84 7.56 14.28
CA ASN A 173 -5.72 6.79 15.14
C ASN A 173 -6.53 7.74 16.01
N GLY A 174 -7.83 7.54 16.09
CA GLY A 174 -8.69 8.46 16.81
C GLY A 174 -9.96 7.83 17.33
N LEU A 175 -10.65 8.59 18.17
CA LEU A 175 -11.96 8.20 18.68
C LEU A 175 -13.00 8.36 17.59
N LEU A 176 -13.73 7.27 17.30
CA LEU A 176 -14.85 7.22 16.38
C LEU A 176 -16.11 6.75 17.11
N PHE A 177 -17.26 6.93 16.49
CA PHE A 177 -18.52 6.40 17.01
C PHE A 177 -19.00 5.23 16.14
N GLU A 178 -19.06 4.05 16.74
CA GLU A 178 -19.79 2.92 16.17
C GLU A 178 -21.28 3.12 16.44
N ILE A 179 -22.04 3.42 15.40
CA ILE A 179 -23.50 3.55 15.44
C ILE A 179 -24.12 2.18 15.28
N GLY A 180 -25.05 1.87 16.17
CA GLY A 180 -25.80 0.64 16.14
C GLY A 180 -27.22 0.82 16.63
N VAL A 181 -27.98 -0.26 16.58
CA VAL A 181 -29.37 -0.29 17.01
C VAL A 181 -29.59 -1.38 18.06
N VAL A 182 -30.58 -1.16 18.95
CA VAL A 182 -31.02 -2.12 19.95
C VAL A 182 -32.41 -2.61 19.56
N PRO A 183 -32.58 -3.90 19.14
CA PRO A 183 -33.83 -4.41 18.57
C PRO A 183 -35.05 -4.24 19.48
N GLY A 184 -34.92 -4.50 20.78
CA GLY A 184 -36.00 -4.39 21.74
C GLY A 184 -36.52 -2.97 21.97
N GLU A 185 -35.74 -1.93 21.61
CA GLU A 185 -36.18 -0.53 21.70
C GLU A 185 -36.95 -0.06 20.46
N MET A 186 -36.98 -0.83 19.36
CA MET A 186 -37.67 -0.43 18.12
C MET A 186 -39.19 -0.54 18.20
N LYS A 187 -39.70 -1.50 18.97
CA LYS A 187 -41.14 -1.76 19.18
C LYS A 187 -41.94 -1.71 17.88
N GLU A 188 -43.09 -1.03 17.89
CA GLU A 188 -44.00 -0.89 16.74
C GLU A 188 -43.48 0.02 15.65
N GLN A 189 -42.37 0.78 15.87
CA GLN A 189 -41.81 1.72 14.92
C GLN A 189 -40.63 1.15 14.11
N LYS A 190 -40.43 -0.17 14.16
CA LYS A 190 -39.27 -0.84 13.55
C LYS A 190 -39.04 -0.39 12.11
N GLU A 191 -40.07 -0.40 11.27
CA GLU A 191 -40.00 -0.07 9.86
C GLU A 191 -39.47 1.36 9.65
N THR A 192 -40.08 2.33 10.32
CA THR A 192 -39.68 3.76 10.24
C THR A 192 -38.25 4.00 10.74
N ILE A 193 -37.87 3.32 11.83
CA ILE A 193 -36.53 3.41 12.40
C ILE A 193 -35.49 2.89 11.41
N LEU A 194 -35.76 1.72 10.80
CA LEU A 194 -34.84 1.14 9.80
C LEU A 194 -34.68 2.04 8.59
N GLU A 195 -35.76 2.60 8.05
CA GLU A 195 -35.73 3.53 6.90
C GLU A 195 -34.96 4.81 7.22
N GLN A 196 -35.22 5.45 8.36
CA GLN A 196 -34.52 6.66 8.78
C GLN A 196 -33.03 6.41 9.01
N THR A 197 -32.71 5.31 9.72
CA THR A 197 -31.32 4.95 10.02
C THR A 197 -30.57 4.59 8.73
N ALA A 198 -31.18 3.79 7.85
CA ALA A 198 -30.61 3.41 6.56
C ALA A 198 -30.29 4.65 5.70
N LYS A 199 -31.24 5.60 5.64
CA LYS A 199 -31.05 6.85 4.90
C LYS A 199 -29.93 7.72 5.45
N LEU A 200 -29.83 7.88 6.77
CA LEU A 200 -28.80 8.71 7.40
C LEU A 200 -27.42 8.09 7.33
N LEU A 201 -27.32 6.77 7.48
CA LEU A 201 -26.05 6.04 7.39
C LEU A 201 -25.63 5.71 5.95
N GLU A 202 -26.51 6.00 4.96
CA GLU A 202 -26.30 5.64 3.55
C GLU A 202 -26.00 4.15 3.34
N VAL A 203 -26.73 3.30 4.07
CA VAL A 203 -26.72 1.83 3.95
C VAL A 203 -28.10 1.35 3.47
N SER A 204 -28.17 0.14 2.92
CA SER A 204 -29.48 -0.39 2.55
C SER A 204 -30.23 -0.92 3.77
N LYS A 205 -31.56 -0.84 3.73
CA LYS A 205 -32.41 -1.41 4.78
C LYS A 205 -32.19 -2.91 4.92
N GLU A 206 -32.06 -3.61 3.81
CA GLU A 206 -31.77 -5.06 3.75
C GLU A 206 -30.47 -5.42 4.45
N GLU A 207 -29.46 -4.53 4.36
CA GLU A 207 -28.20 -4.72 5.08
C GLU A 207 -28.41 -4.66 6.61
N ILE A 208 -29.21 -3.71 7.10
CA ILE A 208 -29.55 -3.60 8.52
C ILE A 208 -30.37 -4.83 8.96
N GLU A 209 -31.37 -5.24 8.18
CA GLU A 209 -32.21 -6.42 8.47
C GLU A 209 -31.36 -7.70 8.52
N ARG A 210 -30.43 -7.87 7.61
CA ARG A 210 -29.49 -9.00 7.61
C ARG A 210 -28.63 -9.04 8.87
N LYS A 211 -28.15 -7.88 9.37
CA LYS A 211 -27.40 -7.79 10.63
C LYS A 211 -28.26 -8.14 11.82
N LEU A 212 -29.53 -7.70 11.84
CA LEU A 212 -30.51 -8.00 12.89
C LEU A 212 -30.93 -9.47 12.91
N SER A 213 -30.84 -10.18 11.79
CA SER A 213 -31.24 -11.61 11.70
C SER A 213 -30.14 -12.59 12.12
N GLN A 214 -28.99 -12.13 12.56
CA GLN A 214 -27.90 -13.00 13.00
C GLN A 214 -28.22 -13.72 14.30
N GLY A 215 -27.81 -14.99 14.43
CA GLY A 215 -28.19 -15.87 15.52
C GLY A 215 -27.76 -15.43 16.93
N TRP A 216 -26.81 -14.51 17.05
CA TRP A 216 -26.36 -13.94 18.32
C TRP A 216 -27.22 -12.74 18.80
N VAL A 217 -28.03 -12.17 17.90
CA VAL A 217 -28.81 -10.95 18.19
C VAL A 217 -30.00 -11.28 19.09
N LYS A 218 -30.05 -10.58 20.21
CA LYS A 218 -31.17 -10.62 21.20
C LYS A 218 -31.81 -9.23 21.27
N GLU A 219 -32.90 -9.09 21.99
CA GLU A 219 -33.64 -7.83 22.15
C GLU A 219 -32.77 -6.70 22.73
N ASP A 220 -31.88 -7.02 23.66
CA ASP A 220 -30.96 -6.09 24.33
C ASP A 220 -29.61 -5.93 23.66
N SER A 221 -29.37 -6.66 22.55
CA SER A 221 -28.11 -6.62 21.86
C SER A 221 -27.88 -5.27 21.12
N PHE A 222 -26.71 -4.70 21.29
CA PHE A 222 -26.25 -3.62 20.41
C PHE A 222 -25.79 -4.21 19.08
N VAL A 223 -26.51 -3.94 18.01
CA VAL A 223 -26.18 -4.41 16.65
C VAL A 223 -25.45 -3.31 15.90
N PRO A 224 -24.13 -3.44 15.64
CA PRO A 224 -23.33 -2.41 14.99
C PRO A 224 -23.69 -2.27 13.51
N LEU A 225 -23.87 -1.03 13.04
CA LEU A 225 -24.24 -0.72 11.67
C LEU A 225 -23.10 -0.07 10.89
N LYS A 226 -22.61 1.06 11.39
CA LYS A 226 -21.56 1.85 10.69
C LYS A 226 -20.75 2.68 11.69
N ILE A 227 -19.48 2.89 11.39
CA ILE A 227 -18.61 3.80 12.10
C ILE A 227 -18.73 5.19 11.49
N VAL A 228 -18.88 6.22 12.32
CA VAL A 228 -19.00 7.63 11.89
C VAL A 228 -17.99 8.51 12.63
N ASN A 229 -17.61 9.60 11.99
CA ASN A 229 -16.70 10.58 12.59
C ASN A 229 -17.47 11.42 13.63
N PRO A 230 -16.99 11.52 14.89
CA PRO A 230 -17.60 12.38 15.91
C PRO A 230 -17.68 13.86 15.54
N ALA A 231 -16.79 14.34 14.65
CA ALA A 231 -16.80 15.72 14.17
C ALA A 231 -18.03 16.05 13.27
N ASP A 232 -18.67 15.04 12.69
CA ASP A 232 -19.96 15.21 12.01
C ASP A 232 -21.12 15.28 13.02
N THR A 233 -21.11 16.37 13.79
CA THR A 233 -22.07 16.58 14.89
C THR A 233 -23.52 16.63 14.39
N GLU A 234 -23.76 17.06 13.16
CA GLU A 234 -25.12 17.14 12.59
C GLU A 234 -25.66 15.71 12.32
N LEU A 235 -24.87 14.86 11.67
CA LEU A 235 -25.23 13.46 11.43
C LEU A 235 -25.41 12.71 12.73
N VAL A 236 -24.45 12.83 13.67
CA VAL A 236 -24.50 12.16 14.97
C VAL A 236 -25.74 12.55 15.76
N ASN A 237 -26.08 13.84 15.82
CA ASN A 237 -27.27 14.30 16.52
C ASN A 237 -28.57 13.79 15.87
N LYS A 238 -28.67 13.76 14.54
CA LYS A 238 -29.81 13.21 13.83
C LYS A 238 -29.99 11.71 14.09
N LEU A 239 -28.89 10.95 14.09
CA LEU A 239 -28.90 9.52 14.36
C LEU A 239 -29.33 9.22 15.81
N LEU A 240 -28.77 9.93 16.79
CA LEU A 240 -29.10 9.70 18.21
C LEU A 240 -30.50 10.21 18.61
N ALA A 241 -31.15 11.00 17.76
CA ALA A 241 -32.55 11.38 17.93
C ALA A 241 -33.52 10.27 17.54
N ILE A 242 -33.07 9.24 16.81
CA ILE A 242 -33.89 8.10 16.42
C ILE A 242 -33.96 7.14 17.62
N PRO A 243 -35.16 6.74 18.07
CA PRO A 243 -35.30 5.70 19.10
C PRO A 243 -34.55 4.43 18.71
N SER A 244 -33.97 3.75 19.69
CA SER A 244 -33.12 2.55 19.50
C SER A 244 -31.76 2.73 18.87
N VAL A 245 -31.43 3.87 18.27
CA VAL A 245 -30.09 4.14 17.77
C VAL A 245 -29.18 4.54 18.95
N LYS A 246 -28.08 3.85 19.08
CA LYS A 246 -27.06 4.09 20.12
C LYS A 246 -25.70 4.24 19.48
N LYS A 247 -24.74 4.76 20.26
CA LYS A 247 -23.33 4.82 19.87
C LYS A 247 -22.44 4.15 20.90
N LYS A 248 -21.34 3.58 20.43
CA LYS A 248 -20.19 3.18 21.24
C LYS A 248 -18.96 3.93 20.80
N ASN A 249 -18.11 4.25 21.74
CA ASN A 249 -16.78 4.78 21.42
C ASN A 249 -15.90 3.63 20.96
N VAL A 250 -15.24 3.80 19.81
CA VAL A 250 -14.26 2.86 19.26
C VAL A 250 -13.04 3.64 18.79
N THR A 251 -11.86 3.06 18.92
CA THR A 251 -10.67 3.58 18.29
C THR A 251 -10.64 3.07 16.85
N GLY A 252 -10.29 3.95 15.90
CA GLY A 252 -10.20 3.57 14.50
C GLY A 252 -9.35 4.55 13.69
N ARG A 253 -9.12 4.19 12.44
CA ARG A 253 -8.32 4.98 11.52
C ARG A 253 -9.13 6.17 10.99
N MET A 254 -8.54 7.36 11.03
CA MET A 254 -9.13 8.61 10.57
C MET A 254 -8.25 9.28 9.52
N TYR A 255 -8.88 9.84 8.51
CA TYR A 255 -8.23 10.59 7.43
C TYR A 255 -8.76 12.04 7.43
N PRO A 256 -8.15 12.95 8.23
CA PRO A 256 -8.71 14.29 8.48
C PRO A 256 -8.84 15.16 7.22
N PHE A 257 -8.05 14.89 6.19
CA PHE A 257 -8.06 15.63 4.92
C PHE A 257 -8.97 15.00 3.86
N GLY A 258 -9.65 13.88 4.16
CA GLY A 258 -10.67 13.23 3.32
C GLY A 258 -10.24 13.12 1.86
N GLU A 259 -11.13 13.54 0.94
CA GLU A 259 -10.93 13.48 -0.51
C GLU A 259 -9.62 14.15 -1.00
N SER A 260 -9.16 15.21 -0.31
CA SER A 260 -7.96 15.95 -0.75
C SER A 260 -6.66 15.16 -0.64
N ALA A 261 -6.60 14.18 0.27
CA ALA A 261 -5.43 13.34 0.49
C ALA A 261 -5.65 11.85 0.16
N ALA A 262 -6.86 11.45 -0.21
CA ALA A 262 -7.25 10.04 -0.35
C ALA A 262 -6.33 9.21 -1.26
N HIS A 263 -5.93 9.74 -2.42
CA HIS A 263 -5.03 9.03 -3.33
C HIS A 263 -3.59 8.95 -2.82
N LEU A 264 -3.19 9.86 -1.92
CA LEU A 264 -1.89 9.84 -1.28
C LEU A 264 -1.91 8.87 -0.09
N THR A 265 -2.82 9.06 0.85
CA THR A 265 -2.90 8.24 2.07
C THR A 265 -3.37 6.82 1.78
N GLY A 266 -4.37 6.67 0.92
CA GLY A 266 -5.08 5.42 0.75
C GLY A 266 -6.10 5.20 1.87
N TYR A 267 -6.40 3.94 2.18
CA TYR A 267 -7.39 3.53 3.18
C TYR A 267 -7.10 2.12 3.69
N LEU A 268 -7.69 1.76 4.84
CA LEU A 268 -7.65 0.42 5.40
C LEU A 268 -8.88 -0.39 5.01
N ARG A 269 -8.72 -1.72 4.91
CA ARG A 269 -9.81 -2.68 4.79
C ARG A 269 -9.49 -3.98 5.50
N SER A 270 -10.52 -4.75 5.80
CA SER A 270 -10.34 -6.15 6.22
C SER A 270 -9.69 -6.97 5.11
N MET A 271 -8.94 -7.98 5.49
CA MET A 271 -8.33 -8.94 4.57
C MET A 271 -9.39 -9.76 3.82
N TYR A 272 -9.14 -10.05 2.55
CA TYR A 272 -9.91 -11.05 1.82
C TYR A 272 -9.49 -12.46 2.24
N LYS A 273 -10.38 -13.43 2.05
CA LYS A 273 -10.11 -14.82 2.42
C LYS A 273 -8.82 -15.37 1.81
N GLU A 274 -8.54 -14.99 0.56
CA GLU A 274 -7.39 -15.42 -0.21
C GLU A 274 -6.07 -14.78 0.28
N GLU A 275 -6.17 -13.73 1.08
CA GLU A 275 -5.02 -13.01 1.65
C GLU A 275 -4.68 -13.50 3.07
N LEU A 276 -5.65 -14.08 3.77
CA LEU A 276 -5.52 -14.47 5.19
C LEU A 276 -4.26 -15.31 5.43
N GLU A 277 -4.07 -16.40 4.68
CA GLU A 277 -2.92 -17.29 4.83
C GLU A 277 -1.58 -16.53 4.76
N LYS A 278 -1.46 -15.65 3.76
CA LYS A 278 -0.24 -14.84 3.56
C LYS A 278 0.04 -13.89 4.73
N TYR A 279 -1.01 -13.26 5.27
CA TYR A 279 -0.84 -12.30 6.35
C TYR A 279 -0.74 -12.97 7.72
N GLU A 280 -1.39 -14.13 7.92
CA GLU A 280 -1.21 -14.98 9.11
C GLU A 280 0.24 -15.49 9.21
N GLU A 281 0.89 -15.86 8.09
CA GLU A 281 2.32 -16.18 8.05
C GLU A 281 3.22 -15.03 8.49
N LYS A 282 2.79 -13.77 8.28
CA LYS A 282 3.46 -12.56 8.76
C LYS A 282 3.12 -12.21 10.22
N GLY A 283 2.22 -12.96 10.86
CA GLY A 283 1.83 -12.79 12.26
C GLY A 283 0.59 -11.93 12.49
N TYR A 284 -0.16 -11.57 11.42
CA TYR A 284 -1.42 -10.85 11.56
C TYR A 284 -2.52 -11.74 12.12
N SER A 285 -3.42 -11.16 12.91
CA SER A 285 -4.67 -11.82 13.23
C SER A 285 -5.72 -11.61 12.13
N SER A 286 -6.65 -12.54 11.99
CA SER A 286 -7.70 -12.46 10.95
C SER A 286 -8.68 -11.29 11.14
N SER A 287 -8.69 -10.66 12.31
CA SER A 287 -9.52 -9.49 12.63
C SER A 287 -8.88 -8.16 12.21
N GLU A 288 -7.59 -8.16 11.92
CA GLU A 288 -6.85 -6.92 11.60
C GLU A 288 -7.15 -6.40 10.21
N GLN A 289 -6.94 -5.10 10.04
CA GLN A 289 -7.07 -4.41 8.76
C GLN A 289 -5.69 -4.18 8.13
N ILE A 290 -5.65 -4.16 6.80
CA ILE A 290 -4.46 -3.89 6.00
C ILE A 290 -4.64 -2.65 5.14
N GLY A 291 -3.54 -2.01 4.80
CA GLY A 291 -3.51 -0.92 3.82
C GLY A 291 -3.86 -1.41 2.42
N ALA A 292 -4.93 -0.87 1.85
CA ALA A 292 -5.46 -1.31 0.56
C ALA A 292 -4.97 -0.47 -0.63
N ALA A 293 -4.53 0.75 -0.38
CA ALA A 293 -4.05 1.70 -1.39
C ALA A 293 -3.13 2.75 -0.76
N GLY A 294 -2.50 3.58 -1.59
CA GLY A 294 -1.74 4.73 -1.14
C GLY A 294 -0.56 4.39 -0.23
N LEU A 295 -0.24 5.30 0.67
CA LEU A 295 0.85 5.14 1.64
C LEU A 295 0.52 4.08 2.69
N GLU A 296 -0.77 3.90 3.03
CA GLU A 296 -1.20 2.81 3.90
C GLU A 296 -0.76 1.44 3.37
N GLN A 297 -0.83 1.24 2.05
CA GLN A 297 -0.39 0.00 1.41
C GLN A 297 1.13 -0.05 1.22
N VAL A 298 1.73 1.08 0.86
CA VAL A 298 3.18 1.15 0.57
C VAL A 298 4.02 0.90 1.80
N PHE A 299 3.57 1.43 2.94
CA PHE A 299 4.27 1.33 4.23
C PHE A 299 3.55 0.39 5.20
N GLU A 300 2.85 -0.63 4.67
CA GLU A 300 2.11 -1.58 5.50
C GLU A 300 2.99 -2.24 6.57
N ASP A 301 4.19 -2.71 6.18
CA ASP A 301 5.08 -3.42 7.10
C ASP A 301 5.65 -2.49 8.20
N GLU A 302 5.83 -1.18 7.93
CA GLU A 302 6.27 -0.19 8.90
C GLU A 302 5.12 0.30 9.79
N LEU A 303 3.95 0.53 9.20
CA LEU A 303 2.80 1.09 9.91
C LEU A 303 2.08 0.06 10.79
N HIS A 304 2.03 -1.21 10.39
CA HIS A 304 1.26 -2.22 11.11
C HIS A 304 1.86 -2.54 12.49
N GLY A 305 3.19 -2.68 12.58
CA GLY A 305 3.87 -3.16 13.78
C GLY A 305 3.90 -4.70 13.85
N THR A 306 3.90 -5.24 15.05
CA THR A 306 3.91 -6.69 15.28
C THR A 306 2.83 -7.09 16.27
N THR A 307 1.93 -7.97 15.86
CA THR A 307 0.87 -8.51 16.73
C THR A 307 1.46 -9.29 17.89
N GLY A 308 1.02 -8.96 19.08
CA GLY A 308 1.27 -9.74 20.29
C GLY A 308 0.25 -10.87 20.44
N TRP A 309 0.52 -11.79 21.35
CA TRP A 309 -0.38 -12.93 21.63
C TRP A 309 -0.40 -13.27 23.10
N ILE A 310 -1.56 -13.68 23.60
CA ILE A 310 -1.71 -14.19 24.95
C ILE A 310 -2.42 -15.54 24.93
N ILE A 311 -1.83 -16.51 25.62
CA ILE A 311 -2.41 -17.83 25.87
C ILE A 311 -2.78 -17.88 27.35
N LYS A 312 -4.03 -18.16 27.66
CA LYS A 312 -4.58 -18.25 29.03
C LYS A 312 -5.33 -19.56 29.22
N VAL A 313 -5.50 -19.94 30.47
CA VAL A 313 -6.53 -20.91 30.85
C VAL A 313 -7.89 -20.26 30.66
N LYS A 314 -8.77 -20.90 29.88
CA LYS A 314 -10.07 -20.35 29.47
C LYS A 314 -10.98 -20.12 30.67
N GLY A 315 -11.52 -18.90 30.77
CA GLY A 315 -12.44 -18.52 31.87
C GLY A 315 -11.74 -18.11 33.17
N THR A 316 -10.40 -18.04 33.16
CA THR A 316 -9.57 -17.57 34.28
C THR A 316 -8.67 -16.43 33.87
N ASP A 317 -7.97 -15.81 34.84
CA ASP A 317 -6.91 -14.83 34.59
C ASP A 317 -5.52 -15.43 34.48
N GLU A 318 -5.40 -16.78 34.54
CA GLU A 318 -4.13 -17.46 34.53
C GLU A 318 -3.50 -17.46 33.17
N VAL A 319 -2.30 -16.84 33.06
CA VAL A 319 -1.55 -16.67 31.83
C VAL A 319 -0.53 -17.78 31.68
N ILE A 320 -0.60 -18.53 30.57
CA ILE A 320 0.37 -19.57 30.21
C ILE A 320 1.59 -18.94 29.50
N ALA A 321 1.33 -18.06 28.53
CA ALA A 321 2.36 -17.33 27.82
C ALA A 321 1.81 -16.01 27.29
N LYS A 322 2.69 -15.00 27.14
CA LYS A 322 2.36 -13.70 26.57
C LYS A 322 3.54 -13.16 25.79
N LYS A 323 3.27 -12.68 24.59
CA LYS A 323 4.14 -11.85 23.77
C LYS A 323 3.46 -10.51 23.60
N GLU A 324 4.09 -9.43 24.02
CA GLU A 324 3.56 -8.08 23.84
C GLU A 324 3.51 -7.69 22.36
N ALA A 325 2.56 -6.85 21.99
CA ALA A 325 2.54 -6.22 20.69
C ALA A 325 3.64 -5.16 20.58
N GLU A 326 4.18 -4.97 19.40
CA GLU A 326 5.10 -3.87 19.07
C GLU A 326 4.36 -2.92 18.13
N ASN A 327 4.15 -1.68 18.55
CA ASN A 327 3.44 -0.68 17.77
C ASN A 327 4.15 -0.37 16.45
N GLY A 328 3.39 0.01 15.44
CA GLY A 328 3.93 0.47 14.16
C GLY A 328 4.66 1.80 14.30
N ASN A 329 5.50 2.10 13.31
CA ASN A 329 6.26 3.33 13.26
C ASN A 329 5.48 4.44 12.56
N ASP A 330 5.57 5.65 13.10
CA ASP A 330 5.01 6.84 12.46
C ASP A 330 5.83 7.25 11.24
N ILE A 331 5.14 7.78 10.23
CA ILE A 331 5.76 8.25 8.99
C ILE A 331 5.53 9.75 8.84
N TYR A 332 6.60 10.49 8.72
CA TYR A 332 6.58 11.92 8.47
C TYR A 332 6.91 12.20 7.00
N LEU A 333 6.02 12.93 6.33
CA LEU A 333 6.16 13.27 4.91
C LEU A 333 6.70 14.68 4.72
N THR A 334 7.20 14.95 3.51
CA THR A 334 7.51 16.31 3.04
C THR A 334 6.25 17.07 2.58
N ILE A 335 5.12 16.40 2.50
CA ILE A 335 3.82 16.97 2.12
C ILE A 335 3.44 18.14 3.05
N ASP A 336 2.89 19.19 2.47
CA ASP A 336 2.23 20.30 3.14
C ASP A 336 0.72 20.10 2.99
N ALA A 337 0.05 19.74 4.07
CA ALA A 337 -1.36 19.37 4.05
C ALA A 337 -2.29 20.55 3.64
N ASP A 338 -1.92 21.77 3.98
CA ASP A 338 -2.69 22.96 3.59
C ASP A 338 -2.55 23.24 2.09
N LEU A 339 -1.33 23.07 1.56
CA LEU A 339 -1.10 23.19 0.10
C LEU A 339 -1.82 22.07 -0.64
N GLN A 340 -1.79 20.83 -0.13
CA GLN A 340 -2.53 19.68 -0.67
C GLN A 340 -4.02 20.00 -0.80
N GLN A 341 -4.62 20.52 0.28
CA GLN A 341 -6.03 20.89 0.33
C GLN A 341 -6.36 22.06 -0.61
N ASN A 342 -5.52 23.08 -0.68
CA ASN A 342 -5.68 24.21 -1.58
C ASN A 342 -5.63 23.81 -3.05
N ILE A 343 -4.69 22.90 -3.40
CA ILE A 343 -4.63 22.34 -4.76
C ILE A 343 -5.88 21.51 -5.08
N TYR A 344 -6.32 20.67 -4.13
CA TYR A 344 -7.53 19.88 -4.32
C TYR A 344 -8.76 20.78 -4.54
N LYS A 345 -8.93 21.84 -3.77
CA LYS A 345 -10.04 22.80 -3.93
C LYS A 345 -10.09 23.38 -5.34
N GLU A 346 -8.96 23.71 -5.94
CA GLU A 346 -8.90 24.21 -7.32
C GLU A 346 -9.19 23.12 -8.36
N LEU A 347 -8.87 21.84 -8.05
CA LEU A 347 -8.97 20.72 -8.97
C LEU A 347 -10.26 19.90 -8.83
N SER A 348 -10.97 19.97 -7.69
CA SER A 348 -12.05 19.06 -7.28
C SER A 348 -13.23 18.96 -8.25
N THR A 349 -13.48 20.01 -9.04
CA THR A 349 -14.56 20.04 -10.05
C THR A 349 -14.15 19.47 -11.40
N ASP A 350 -12.93 18.97 -11.52
CA ASP A 350 -12.31 18.54 -12.77
C ASP A 350 -11.87 17.07 -12.70
N SER A 351 -11.44 16.55 -13.85
CA SER A 351 -10.68 15.30 -13.91
C SER A 351 -9.21 15.62 -14.22
N GLY A 352 -8.31 15.31 -13.32
CA GLY A 352 -6.90 15.66 -13.52
C GLY A 352 -6.00 15.35 -12.34
N ALA A 353 -4.78 15.85 -12.39
CA ALA A 353 -3.79 15.70 -11.36
C ALA A 353 -2.91 16.95 -11.19
N SER A 354 -2.39 17.13 -9.98
CA SER A 354 -1.40 18.15 -9.70
C SER A 354 -0.32 17.61 -8.77
N VAL A 355 0.92 18.03 -9.02
CA VAL A 355 2.07 17.75 -8.16
C VAL A 355 2.76 19.08 -7.85
N ALA A 356 3.02 19.31 -6.57
CA ALA A 356 3.80 20.46 -6.10
C ALA A 356 5.08 19.99 -5.43
N ILE A 357 6.20 20.64 -5.75
CA ILE A 357 7.51 20.30 -5.20
C ILE A 357 8.27 21.55 -4.76
N ASN A 358 9.21 21.39 -3.84
CA ASN A 358 10.28 22.36 -3.66
C ASN A 358 11.42 22.00 -4.63
N PRO A 359 11.62 22.80 -5.69
CA PRO A 359 12.60 22.42 -6.72
C PRO A 359 14.06 22.51 -6.27
N LYS A 360 14.35 23.13 -5.12
CA LYS A 360 15.71 23.25 -4.57
C LYS A 360 16.08 22.07 -3.66
N THR A 361 15.09 21.54 -2.93
CA THR A 361 15.31 20.47 -1.94
C THR A 361 14.90 19.09 -2.47
N GLY A 362 14.08 19.03 -3.52
CA GLY A 362 13.49 17.80 -4.04
C GLY A 362 12.28 17.31 -3.23
N GLU A 363 11.87 18.05 -2.20
CA GLU A 363 10.69 17.70 -1.40
C GLU A 363 9.42 17.73 -2.23
N THR A 364 8.65 16.65 -2.19
CA THR A 364 7.28 16.61 -2.73
C THR A 364 6.34 17.25 -1.71
N LEU A 365 5.75 18.38 -2.08
CA LEU A 365 4.89 19.18 -1.19
C LEU A 365 3.41 18.84 -1.31
N ALA A 366 2.96 18.37 -2.47
CA ALA A 366 1.59 17.89 -2.68
C ALA A 366 1.50 16.93 -3.86
N MET A 367 0.57 15.96 -3.76
CA MET A 367 0.23 14.99 -4.81
C MET A 367 -1.29 14.81 -4.83
N VAL A 368 -1.96 15.46 -5.76
CA VAL A 368 -3.41 15.56 -5.83
C VAL A 368 -3.94 14.90 -7.09
N SER A 369 -5.04 14.16 -6.98
CA SER A 369 -5.84 13.66 -8.10
C SER A 369 -7.31 13.96 -7.88
N ALA A 370 -8.03 14.23 -8.98
CA ALA A 370 -9.46 14.45 -8.98
C ALA A 370 -10.11 13.77 -10.22
N PRO A 371 -11.39 13.36 -10.13
CA PRO A 371 -12.20 13.33 -8.91
C PRO A 371 -11.63 12.38 -7.87
N SER A 372 -12.12 12.44 -6.63
CA SER A 372 -11.60 11.68 -5.50
C SER A 372 -12.74 10.98 -4.73
N TYR A 373 -12.40 10.33 -3.64
CA TYR A 373 -13.29 9.62 -2.74
C TYR A 373 -12.94 9.94 -1.28
N ASP A 374 -13.89 9.77 -0.37
CA ASP A 374 -13.58 9.87 1.06
C ASP A 374 -13.03 8.53 1.59
N PRO A 375 -11.78 8.46 2.04
CA PRO A 375 -11.19 7.24 2.59
C PRO A 375 -11.81 6.82 3.92
N ASN A 376 -12.47 7.74 4.65
CA ASN A 376 -13.19 7.41 5.88
C ASN A 376 -14.44 6.57 5.62
N ASP A 377 -15.00 6.59 4.41
CA ASP A 377 -16.18 5.82 4.01
C ASP A 377 -16.01 5.14 2.65
N PHE A 378 -14.87 4.53 2.43
CA PHE A 378 -14.49 3.94 1.14
C PHE A 378 -15.54 3.00 0.54
N LEU A 379 -16.16 2.14 1.36
CA LEU A 379 -17.14 1.15 0.86
C LEU A 379 -18.37 1.81 0.26
N THR A 380 -18.90 2.86 0.89
CA THR A 380 -20.04 3.64 0.37
C THR A 380 -19.63 4.39 -0.88
N GLU A 381 -18.49 5.06 -0.87
CA GLU A 381 -17.92 5.77 -2.00
C GLU A 381 -17.70 4.85 -3.21
N TYR A 382 -17.14 3.66 -2.99
CA TYR A 382 -16.93 2.68 -4.04
C TYR A 382 -18.25 2.23 -4.69
N LYS A 383 -19.27 1.92 -3.87
CA LYS A 383 -20.60 1.54 -4.39
C LYS A 383 -21.21 2.64 -5.27
N LYS A 384 -21.02 3.91 -4.91
CA LYS A 384 -21.56 5.08 -5.63
C LYS A 384 -20.77 5.44 -6.91
N LYS A 385 -19.45 5.33 -6.87
CA LYS A 385 -18.54 5.95 -7.86
C LYS A 385 -17.75 4.93 -8.70
N LYS A 386 -17.88 3.62 -8.51
CA LYS A 386 -17.08 2.58 -9.22
C LYS A 386 -17.20 2.63 -10.74
N ASP A 387 -18.37 3.04 -11.24
CA ASP A 387 -18.68 3.12 -12.67
C ASP A 387 -18.53 4.53 -13.24
N ASP A 388 -18.01 5.49 -12.47
CA ASP A 388 -17.74 6.86 -12.93
C ASP A 388 -16.62 6.84 -13.98
N PRO A 389 -16.89 7.34 -15.24
CA PRO A 389 -15.89 7.37 -16.31
C PRO A 389 -14.67 8.24 -15.98
N ASN A 390 -14.77 9.13 -15.00
CA ASN A 390 -13.65 9.96 -14.54
C ASN A 390 -12.70 9.23 -13.59
N LYS A 391 -13.01 7.97 -13.23
CA LYS A 391 -12.16 7.08 -12.45
C LYS A 391 -11.68 7.68 -11.12
N PRO A 392 -12.59 7.97 -10.17
CA PRO A 392 -12.28 8.64 -8.91
C PRO A 392 -11.33 7.89 -7.98
N PHE A 393 -11.13 6.59 -8.19
CA PHE A 393 -10.20 5.75 -7.40
C PHE A 393 -8.79 5.67 -8.01
N MET A 394 -8.56 6.35 -9.14
CA MET A 394 -7.27 6.31 -9.83
C MET A 394 -6.37 7.47 -9.40
N ALA A 395 -5.20 7.15 -8.86
CA ALA A 395 -4.17 8.14 -8.54
C ALA A 395 -3.51 8.66 -9.82
N LYS A 396 -4.12 9.68 -10.46
CA LYS A 396 -3.73 10.20 -11.76
C LYS A 396 -2.32 10.81 -11.79
N PHE A 397 -1.81 11.33 -10.67
CA PHE A 397 -0.47 11.93 -10.61
C PHE A 397 0.67 10.95 -10.92
N LYS A 398 0.42 9.65 -10.84
CA LYS A 398 1.41 8.60 -11.13
C LYS A 398 1.27 7.96 -12.51
N ASN A 399 0.23 8.30 -13.27
CA ASN A 399 -0.09 7.70 -14.56
C ASN A 399 0.51 8.50 -15.72
N LEU A 400 0.63 7.85 -16.88
CA LEU A 400 1.23 8.40 -18.08
C LEU A 400 0.23 9.22 -18.89
N TYR A 401 0.66 10.41 -19.31
CA TYR A 401 -0.11 11.31 -20.20
C TYR A 401 0.82 11.90 -21.26
N THR A 402 0.23 12.23 -22.42
CA THR A 402 0.92 13.01 -23.45
C THR A 402 1.17 14.43 -22.93
N PRO A 403 2.42 14.92 -22.91
CA PRO A 403 2.75 16.23 -22.32
C PRO A 403 2.28 17.42 -23.13
N GLY A 404 2.24 17.32 -24.46
CA GLY A 404 2.08 18.46 -25.32
C GLY A 404 3.22 19.47 -25.11
N SER A 405 2.90 20.75 -25.28
CA SER A 405 3.90 21.82 -25.30
C SER A 405 4.69 22.03 -24.00
N VAL A 406 4.35 21.36 -22.89
CA VAL A 406 5.20 21.39 -21.67
C VAL A 406 6.52 20.64 -21.85
N LEU A 407 6.66 19.83 -22.92
CA LEU A 407 7.90 19.18 -23.29
C LEU A 407 8.92 20.14 -23.97
N LYS A 408 8.49 21.23 -24.56
CA LYS A 408 9.33 22.12 -25.37
C LYS A 408 10.57 22.65 -24.65
N PRO A 409 10.57 22.98 -23.37
CA PRO A 409 11.79 23.35 -22.64
C PRO A 409 12.84 22.24 -22.63
N LEU A 410 12.43 20.95 -22.59
CA LEU A 410 13.34 19.81 -22.67
C LEU A 410 13.95 19.71 -24.09
N THR A 411 13.12 19.88 -25.13
CA THR A 411 13.58 19.92 -26.52
C THR A 411 14.57 21.08 -26.76
N ALA A 412 14.29 22.25 -26.16
CA ALA A 412 15.19 23.40 -26.20
C ALA A 412 16.55 23.07 -25.55
N ALA A 413 16.53 22.45 -24.36
CA ALA A 413 17.73 22.03 -23.64
C ALA A 413 18.58 21.05 -24.47
N ILE A 414 17.94 20.05 -25.09
CA ILE A 414 18.59 19.06 -25.95
C ILE A 414 19.23 19.76 -27.17
N GLY A 415 18.50 20.67 -27.82
CA GLY A 415 18.98 21.40 -28.98
C GLY A 415 20.14 22.32 -28.67
N LEU A 416 20.12 23.00 -27.52
CA LEU A 416 21.25 23.83 -27.04
C LEU A 416 22.47 22.97 -26.71
N ASN A 417 22.28 21.85 -26.00
CA ASN A 417 23.38 20.94 -25.63
C ASN A 417 24.07 20.30 -26.87
N THR A 418 23.29 20.00 -27.90
CA THR A 418 23.79 19.40 -29.13
C THR A 418 24.36 20.45 -30.12
N GLY A 419 24.20 21.74 -29.79
CA GLY A 419 24.61 22.85 -30.67
C GLY A 419 23.75 23.00 -31.92
N THR A 420 22.59 22.34 -31.97
CA THR A 420 21.66 22.41 -33.12
C THR A 420 20.69 23.58 -33.03
N ILE A 421 20.49 24.15 -31.86
CA ILE A 421 19.78 25.40 -31.61
C ILE A 421 20.79 26.48 -31.24
N ASP A 422 20.85 27.56 -32.06
CA ASP A 422 21.42 28.86 -31.68
C ASP A 422 20.26 29.71 -31.12
N PRO A 423 20.30 30.11 -29.83
CA PRO A 423 19.21 30.81 -29.18
C PRO A 423 18.85 32.16 -29.80
N ASN A 424 19.83 32.81 -30.46
CA ASN A 424 19.73 34.13 -31.09
C ASN A 424 19.31 34.07 -32.57
N LYS A 425 19.42 32.88 -33.18
CA LYS A 425 19.07 32.69 -34.58
C LYS A 425 17.57 32.73 -34.79
N LYS A 426 17.11 33.67 -35.64
CA LYS A 426 15.71 33.76 -36.04
C LYS A 426 15.41 32.87 -37.23
N ILE A 427 14.31 32.12 -37.12
CA ILE A 427 13.76 31.29 -38.20
C ILE A 427 12.51 31.98 -38.75
N SER A 428 12.40 32.07 -40.09
CA SER A 428 11.20 32.64 -40.74
C SER A 428 10.06 31.59 -40.73
N ILE A 429 8.97 31.90 -40.06
CA ILE A 429 7.75 31.08 -40.00
C ILE A 429 6.52 31.98 -40.37
N PRO A 430 6.33 32.25 -41.69
CA PRO A 430 5.29 33.18 -42.12
C PRO A 430 3.91 32.57 -42.22
N LYS A 431 3.75 31.24 -42.12
CA LYS A 431 2.45 30.53 -42.27
C LYS A 431 2.10 29.79 -40.99
N ASP A 432 0.79 29.57 -40.81
CA ASP A 432 0.23 28.82 -39.66
C ASP A 432 0.34 27.31 -39.81
N THR A 433 0.80 26.81 -40.97
CA THR A 433 1.04 25.39 -41.24
C THR A 433 2.37 25.18 -41.89
N TRP A 434 3.02 24.06 -41.57
CA TRP A 434 4.31 23.68 -42.14
C TRP A 434 4.42 22.16 -42.34
N GLN A 435 5.07 21.75 -43.38
CA GLN A 435 5.60 20.40 -43.60
C GLN A 435 7.03 20.49 -44.14
N LYS A 436 7.85 19.47 -43.91
CA LYS A 436 9.25 19.45 -44.33
C LYS A 436 9.32 19.48 -45.86
N ASP A 437 8.62 18.56 -46.51
CA ASP A 437 8.50 18.41 -47.96
C ASP A 437 7.34 17.50 -48.32
N GLY A 438 7.21 17.20 -49.62
CA GLY A 438 6.08 16.39 -50.14
C GLY A 438 6.07 14.91 -49.68
N SER A 439 7.14 14.39 -49.07
CA SER A 439 7.16 13.03 -48.49
C SER A 439 6.19 12.83 -47.34
N TRP A 440 5.75 13.92 -46.68
CA TRP A 440 4.76 13.90 -45.62
C TRP A 440 3.31 13.85 -46.11
N GLY A 441 3.10 13.91 -47.43
CA GLY A 441 1.77 13.87 -48.06
C GLY A 441 0.87 15.00 -47.56
N ASN A 442 -0.27 14.65 -46.99
CA ASN A 442 -1.25 15.62 -46.45
C ASN A 442 -1.04 15.91 -44.94
N TYR A 443 0.13 15.61 -44.39
CA TYR A 443 0.41 15.91 -42.99
C TYR A 443 1.09 17.26 -42.84
N TYR A 444 0.52 18.14 -42.03
CA TYR A 444 1.02 19.48 -41.73
C TYR A 444 1.01 19.73 -40.24
N ILE A 445 2.09 20.28 -39.72
CA ILE A 445 2.19 20.78 -38.35
C ILE A 445 1.49 22.13 -38.29
N LYS A 446 0.52 22.25 -37.39
CA LYS A 446 -0.17 23.50 -37.13
C LYS A 446 0.53 24.31 -36.07
N ARG A 447 0.66 25.61 -36.32
CA ARG A 447 1.24 26.57 -35.40
C ARG A 447 0.19 26.97 -34.34
N VAL A 448 0.67 27.17 -33.11
CA VAL A 448 -0.11 27.95 -32.12
C VAL A 448 -0.13 29.41 -32.62
N PRO A 449 -1.27 30.15 -32.58
CA PRO A 449 -1.32 31.54 -32.99
C PRO A 449 -0.23 32.37 -32.33
N SER A 450 0.57 33.07 -33.14
CA SER A 450 1.75 33.79 -32.69
C SER A 450 1.85 35.15 -33.41
N PRO A 451 2.24 36.22 -32.70
CA PRO A 451 2.45 37.53 -33.31
C PRO A 451 3.75 37.62 -34.11
N ALA A 452 4.67 36.67 -33.93
CA ALA A 452 6.02 36.69 -34.51
C ALA A 452 6.11 35.83 -35.77
N THR A 453 6.60 36.38 -36.87
CA THR A 453 6.97 35.64 -38.10
C THR A 453 8.44 35.33 -38.19
N GLN A 454 9.28 36.05 -37.43
CA GLN A 454 10.70 35.78 -37.21
C GLN A 454 10.88 35.29 -35.77
N VAL A 455 11.16 34.01 -35.60
CA VAL A 455 11.05 33.30 -34.34
C VAL A 455 12.43 32.84 -33.89
N ASP A 456 12.94 33.37 -32.78
CA ASP A 456 14.07 32.86 -32.01
C ASP A 456 13.59 31.91 -30.89
N LEU A 457 14.51 31.36 -30.10
CA LEU A 457 14.18 30.41 -29.02
C LEU A 457 13.23 31.02 -27.98
N ARG A 458 13.46 32.29 -27.59
CA ARG A 458 12.62 33.00 -26.62
C ARG A 458 11.19 33.13 -27.14
N ALA A 459 11.00 33.60 -28.36
CA ALA A 459 9.67 33.74 -28.97
C ALA A 459 9.02 32.37 -29.15
N ALA A 460 9.79 31.32 -29.51
CA ALA A 460 9.29 29.96 -29.65
C ALA A 460 8.76 29.39 -28.33
N LEU A 461 9.44 29.65 -27.21
CA LEU A 461 8.98 29.24 -25.87
C LEU A 461 7.79 30.09 -25.40
N ALA A 462 7.87 31.44 -25.51
CA ALA A 462 6.85 32.37 -25.03
C ALA A 462 5.51 32.16 -25.73
N TYR A 463 5.53 31.99 -27.04
CA TYR A 463 4.31 31.82 -27.87
C TYR A 463 4.01 30.35 -28.18
N SER A 464 4.82 29.43 -27.66
CA SER A 464 4.64 27.98 -27.80
C SER A 464 4.60 27.49 -29.24
N ASP A 465 5.56 27.91 -30.08
CA ASP A 465 5.58 27.63 -31.52
C ASP A 465 5.88 26.16 -31.84
N ASN A 466 4.91 25.44 -32.42
CA ASN A 466 5.07 24.02 -32.76
C ASN A 466 6.01 23.83 -33.95
N ILE A 467 5.98 24.74 -34.94
CA ILE A 467 6.80 24.61 -36.15
C ILE A 467 8.28 24.78 -35.81
N TYR A 468 8.62 25.74 -34.95
CA TYR A 468 9.99 25.91 -34.47
C TYR A 468 10.53 24.63 -33.83
N PHE A 469 9.78 24.04 -32.90
CA PHE A 469 10.22 22.84 -32.16
C PHE A 469 10.21 21.56 -32.99
N ALA A 470 9.31 21.46 -33.98
CA ALA A 470 9.35 20.37 -34.97
C ALA A 470 10.63 20.42 -35.82
N GLN A 471 10.99 21.60 -36.34
CA GLN A 471 12.23 21.79 -37.08
C GLN A 471 13.45 21.54 -36.18
N ALA A 472 13.40 21.99 -34.93
CA ALA A 472 14.47 21.73 -33.95
C ALA A 472 14.68 20.22 -33.73
N ALA A 473 13.62 19.45 -33.52
CA ALA A 473 13.74 18.00 -33.34
C ALA A 473 14.33 17.29 -34.57
N LEU A 474 13.91 17.68 -35.78
CA LEU A 474 14.46 17.14 -37.00
C LEU A 474 15.94 17.48 -37.14
N ASN A 475 16.38 18.71 -36.78
CA ASN A 475 17.78 19.13 -36.80
C ASN A 475 18.62 18.40 -35.72
N ILE A 476 18.07 18.11 -34.57
CA ILE A 476 18.69 17.30 -33.50
C ILE A 476 18.91 15.88 -34.01
N GLY A 477 17.92 15.31 -34.69
CA GLY A 477 17.87 13.92 -35.15
C GLY A 477 17.46 12.95 -34.06
N ALA A 478 16.89 11.81 -34.48
CA ALA A 478 16.23 10.84 -33.59
C ALA A 478 17.14 10.33 -32.47
N GLU A 479 18.36 9.90 -32.80
CA GLU A 479 19.32 9.34 -31.83
C GLU A 479 19.66 10.33 -30.71
N LYS A 480 20.04 11.57 -31.08
CA LYS A 480 20.39 12.59 -30.09
C LYS A 480 19.18 13.06 -29.29
N PHE A 481 17.99 13.08 -29.91
CA PHE A 481 16.77 13.45 -29.23
C PHE A 481 16.37 12.41 -28.17
N ILE A 482 16.43 11.11 -28.51
CA ILE A 482 16.18 10.01 -27.55
C ILE A 482 17.17 10.07 -26.39
N LYS A 483 18.49 10.11 -26.67
CA LYS A 483 19.52 10.23 -25.62
C LYS A 483 19.34 11.47 -24.74
N GLY A 484 18.91 12.57 -25.36
CA GLY A 484 18.59 13.79 -24.65
C GLY A 484 17.42 13.61 -23.68
N LEU A 485 16.33 12.96 -24.07
CA LEU A 485 15.21 12.64 -23.19
C LEU A 485 15.62 11.64 -22.10
N GLU A 486 16.45 10.65 -22.40
CA GLU A 486 17.00 9.73 -21.40
C GLU A 486 17.85 10.46 -20.34
N SER A 487 18.51 11.56 -20.68
CA SER A 487 19.20 12.39 -19.68
C SER A 487 18.26 13.07 -18.71
N PHE A 488 16.97 13.23 -19.06
CA PHE A 488 15.87 13.63 -18.20
C PHE A 488 15.15 12.43 -17.51
N ALA A 489 15.82 11.26 -17.45
CA ALA A 489 15.33 10.03 -16.83
C ALA A 489 14.08 9.40 -17.49
N PHE A 490 13.80 9.66 -18.77
CA PHE A 490 12.86 8.83 -19.51
C PHE A 490 13.38 7.39 -19.60
N HIS A 491 12.49 6.41 -19.65
CA HIS A 491 12.76 4.97 -19.57
C HIS A 491 13.38 4.50 -18.24
N GLU A 492 13.50 5.39 -17.26
CA GLU A 492 14.07 5.07 -15.96
C GLU A 492 12.98 5.08 -14.86
N LYS A 493 13.01 4.07 -13.98
CA LYS A 493 12.11 4.02 -12.83
C LYS A 493 12.51 5.11 -11.84
N ILE A 494 11.55 5.87 -11.39
CA ILE A 494 11.76 6.89 -10.35
C ILE A 494 11.99 6.16 -9.01
N ASP A 495 13.10 6.46 -8.34
CA ASP A 495 13.34 6.03 -6.96
C ASP A 495 12.47 6.87 -6.03
N PHE A 496 11.27 6.39 -5.81
CA PHE A 496 10.23 7.07 -5.05
C PHE A 496 9.40 6.03 -4.29
N PRO A 497 9.02 6.27 -3.03
CA PRO A 497 8.29 5.28 -2.23
C PRO A 497 6.96 4.86 -2.86
N PHE A 498 6.28 5.82 -3.50
CA PHE A 498 5.03 5.57 -4.19
C PHE A 498 5.28 4.95 -5.58
N PRO A 499 4.58 3.89 -6.00
CA PRO A 499 4.76 3.30 -7.33
C PRO A 499 4.27 4.27 -8.41
N VAL A 500 5.20 4.69 -9.30
CA VAL A 500 4.96 5.64 -10.39
C VAL A 500 5.28 4.96 -11.71
N GLU A 501 4.44 5.18 -12.73
CA GLU A 501 4.67 4.68 -14.09
C GLU A 501 5.95 5.28 -14.70
N THR A 502 6.69 4.46 -15.43
CA THR A 502 7.92 4.89 -16.11
C THR A 502 7.58 5.66 -17.37
N SER A 503 8.10 6.90 -17.51
CA SER A 503 7.88 7.74 -18.68
C SER A 503 8.48 7.12 -19.95
N LYS A 504 7.77 7.27 -21.06
CA LYS A 504 8.06 6.62 -22.35
C LYS A 504 8.36 7.65 -23.43
N ILE A 505 9.26 7.30 -24.34
CA ILE A 505 9.64 8.14 -25.47
C ILE A 505 8.87 7.72 -26.73
N ALA A 506 8.97 6.46 -27.12
CA ALA A 506 8.28 5.88 -28.27
C ALA A 506 8.18 4.36 -28.09
N ASN A 507 7.23 3.73 -28.79
CA ASN A 507 7.05 2.27 -28.71
C ASN A 507 8.13 1.51 -29.49
N ASN A 508 8.53 2.01 -30.68
CA ASN A 508 9.43 1.32 -31.60
C ASN A 508 10.50 2.26 -32.20
N GLY A 509 11.09 3.14 -31.38
CA GLY A 509 12.04 4.14 -31.85
C GLY A 509 11.40 5.34 -32.56
N MET A 510 12.22 6.22 -33.17
CA MET A 510 11.77 7.47 -33.82
C MET A 510 12.27 7.58 -35.27
N ASP A 511 12.32 6.49 -36.03
CA ASP A 511 12.79 6.48 -37.41
C ASP A 511 11.85 7.21 -38.38
N ASN A 512 10.60 7.40 -37.99
CA ASN A 512 9.63 8.19 -38.74
C ASN A 512 9.81 9.68 -38.47
N GLU A 513 10.14 10.46 -39.51
CA GLU A 513 10.37 11.90 -39.40
C GLU A 513 9.17 12.71 -38.90
N VAL A 514 7.95 12.31 -39.25
CA VAL A 514 6.72 12.94 -38.73
C VAL A 514 6.61 12.72 -37.23
N LEU A 515 6.86 11.47 -36.78
CA LEU A 515 6.85 11.13 -35.38
C LEU A 515 7.91 11.94 -34.59
N LEU A 516 9.13 12.03 -35.14
CA LEU A 516 10.20 12.84 -34.54
C LEU A 516 9.82 14.32 -34.46
N ALA A 517 9.27 14.89 -35.52
CA ALA A 517 8.82 16.27 -35.55
C ALA A 517 7.71 16.54 -34.51
N ASP A 518 6.71 15.67 -34.43
CA ASP A 518 5.64 15.75 -33.43
C ASP A 518 6.15 15.61 -31.99
N SER A 519 7.12 14.72 -31.80
CA SER A 519 7.79 14.53 -30.51
C SER A 519 8.50 15.78 -30.03
N GLY A 520 9.02 16.61 -30.95
CA GLY A 520 9.73 17.84 -30.64
C GLY A 520 8.90 18.88 -29.89
N TYR A 521 7.56 18.85 -30.05
CA TYR A 521 6.66 19.73 -29.31
C TYR A 521 5.70 18.97 -28.35
N GLY A 522 6.06 17.70 -28.05
CA GLY A 522 5.39 16.90 -27.00
C GLY A 522 4.14 16.18 -27.43
N GLN A 523 3.93 16.01 -28.73
CA GLN A 523 2.91 15.14 -29.30
C GLN A 523 3.53 13.76 -29.66
N GLY A 524 2.95 13.01 -30.54
CA GLY A 524 3.43 11.69 -30.94
C GLY A 524 3.18 10.64 -29.88
N GLN A 525 4.24 9.90 -29.52
CA GLN A 525 4.13 8.76 -28.58
C GLN A 525 4.74 9.03 -27.21
N ILE A 526 5.26 10.25 -26.98
CA ILE A 526 5.85 10.60 -25.68
C ILE A 526 4.79 10.63 -24.61
N GLN A 527 5.07 9.94 -23.49
CA GLN A 527 4.21 9.92 -22.31
C GLN A 527 5.05 10.17 -21.06
N ILE A 528 4.53 11.01 -20.18
CA ILE A 528 5.17 11.39 -18.92
C ILE A 528 4.14 11.47 -17.80
N THR A 529 4.55 11.14 -16.57
CA THR A 529 3.69 11.33 -15.40
C THR A 529 3.76 12.79 -14.91
N PRO A 530 2.70 13.33 -14.30
CA PRO A 530 2.74 14.65 -13.67
C PRO A 530 3.88 14.80 -12.64
N LEU A 531 4.16 13.74 -11.90
CA LEU A 531 5.29 13.72 -10.94
C LEU A 531 6.63 13.87 -11.67
N HIS A 532 6.92 13.04 -12.65
CA HIS A 532 8.17 13.10 -13.39
C HIS A 532 8.36 14.46 -14.07
N LEU A 533 7.29 14.98 -14.70
CA LEU A 533 7.34 16.29 -15.35
C LEU A 533 7.73 17.41 -14.38
N ALA A 534 7.21 17.39 -13.14
CA ALA A 534 7.61 18.37 -12.13
C ALA A 534 9.14 18.35 -11.87
N TYR A 535 9.71 17.16 -11.76
CA TYR A 535 11.15 17.03 -11.50
C TYR A 535 12.03 17.37 -12.70
N THR A 536 11.58 17.15 -13.94
CA THR A 536 12.36 17.57 -15.12
C THR A 536 12.58 19.07 -15.18
N PHE A 537 11.64 19.89 -14.70
CA PHE A 537 11.77 21.35 -14.67
C PHE A 537 12.77 21.84 -13.62
N THR A 538 13.14 21.02 -12.64
CA THR A 538 14.17 21.40 -11.64
C THR A 538 15.52 21.64 -12.27
N VAL A 539 15.79 21.08 -13.43
CA VAL A 539 17.01 21.27 -14.23
C VAL A 539 17.24 22.76 -14.51
N PHE A 540 16.18 23.51 -14.83
CA PHE A 540 16.25 24.94 -15.16
C PHE A 540 16.45 25.83 -13.92
N ILE A 541 16.30 25.27 -12.72
CA ILE A 541 16.40 25.97 -11.43
C ILE A 541 17.74 25.65 -10.74
N ASN A 542 18.22 24.42 -10.89
CA ASN A 542 19.39 23.90 -10.18
C ASN A 542 20.65 23.86 -11.06
N GLY A 543 20.82 24.85 -11.94
CA GLY A 543 22.04 25.00 -12.73
C GLY A 543 22.34 23.82 -13.64
N GLY A 544 21.31 23.19 -14.19
CA GLY A 544 21.40 22.08 -15.13
C GLY A 544 21.32 20.70 -14.50
N ASN A 545 21.07 20.59 -13.22
CA ASN A 545 20.91 19.32 -12.51
C ASN A 545 19.45 19.05 -12.18
N MET A 546 19.01 17.80 -12.33
CA MET A 546 17.70 17.33 -11.88
C MET A 546 17.80 16.82 -10.46
N ILE A 547 17.00 17.39 -9.55
CA ILE A 547 17.01 17.06 -8.13
C ILE A 547 16.35 15.68 -7.90
N LYS A 548 16.83 14.93 -6.88
CA LYS A 548 16.25 13.66 -6.49
C LYS A 548 14.91 13.89 -5.76
N PRO A 549 13.84 13.15 -6.11
CA PRO A 549 12.57 13.19 -5.41
C PRO A 549 12.68 12.77 -3.94
N VAL A 550 11.99 13.49 -3.06
CA VAL A 550 11.90 13.20 -1.63
C VAL A 550 10.45 13.28 -1.19
N LEU A 551 9.94 12.22 -0.54
CA LEU A 551 8.60 12.17 0.03
C LEU A 551 8.63 11.99 1.55
N ILE A 552 9.59 11.20 2.04
CA ILE A 552 9.76 10.96 3.47
C ILE A 552 10.65 12.06 4.04
N LYS A 553 10.20 12.67 5.13
CA LYS A 553 10.95 13.70 5.85
C LYS A 553 12.03 13.02 6.69
N GLU A 554 13.28 13.26 6.33
CA GLU A 554 14.45 12.86 7.10
C GLU A 554 15.11 14.11 7.71
N GLU A 555 15.49 14.07 8.99
CA GLU A 555 15.94 15.27 9.73
C GLU A 555 17.21 15.91 9.18
N GLU A 556 18.10 15.15 8.52
CA GLU A 556 19.41 15.65 8.06
C GLU A 556 19.70 15.37 6.58
N LYS A 557 18.69 15.18 5.73
CA LYS A 557 18.92 14.87 4.33
C LYS A 557 19.40 16.08 3.53
N THR A 558 20.63 16.05 3.09
CA THR A 558 21.14 17.02 2.12
C THR A 558 20.54 16.76 0.73
N PRO A 559 20.02 17.81 0.04
CA PRO A 559 19.52 17.66 -1.32
C PRO A 559 20.56 17.03 -2.24
N SER A 560 20.17 16.05 -3.03
CA SER A 560 21.04 15.35 -3.97
C SER A 560 20.46 15.37 -5.38
N ASN A 561 21.33 15.20 -6.37
CA ASN A 561 20.90 15.16 -7.76
C ASN A 561 20.44 13.73 -8.13
N TRP A 562 19.30 13.61 -8.81
CA TRP A 562 18.93 12.40 -9.55
C TRP A 562 19.76 12.27 -10.82
N LYS A 563 19.86 13.41 -11.58
CA LYS A 563 20.72 13.50 -12.77
C LYS A 563 21.58 14.75 -12.67
N SER A 564 22.86 14.60 -12.92
CA SER A 564 23.80 15.73 -12.96
C SER A 564 24.15 16.12 -14.39
N HIS A 565 24.34 17.40 -14.61
CA HIS A 565 24.79 17.95 -15.92
C HIS A 565 23.84 17.56 -17.08
N VAL A 566 22.53 17.54 -16.84
CA VAL A 566 21.51 17.29 -17.88
C VAL A 566 21.61 18.38 -18.97
N VAL A 567 21.85 19.62 -18.53
CA VAL A 567 22.12 20.77 -19.40
C VAL A 567 23.20 21.67 -18.75
N SER A 568 23.91 22.49 -19.52
CA SER A 568 24.83 23.44 -18.93
C SER A 568 24.11 24.48 -18.06
N LYS A 569 24.79 24.99 -17.03
CA LYS A 569 24.22 26.04 -16.16
C LYS A 569 23.78 27.27 -16.94
N GLU A 570 24.53 27.62 -17.98
CA GLU A 570 24.24 28.76 -18.86
C GLU A 570 22.94 28.54 -19.64
N HIS A 571 22.79 27.36 -20.27
CA HIS A 571 21.57 27.01 -21.02
C HIS A 571 20.36 26.85 -20.09
N ALA A 572 20.55 26.27 -18.89
CA ALA A 572 19.47 26.17 -17.89
C ALA A 572 18.94 27.57 -17.52
N ASN A 573 19.84 28.51 -17.24
CA ASN A 573 19.45 29.88 -16.91
C ASN A 573 18.79 30.59 -18.11
N LEU A 574 19.29 30.40 -19.33
CA LEU A 574 18.69 30.96 -20.54
C LEU A 574 17.24 30.51 -20.68
N ILE A 575 17.00 29.18 -20.63
CA ILE A 575 15.65 28.62 -20.71
C ILE A 575 14.76 29.16 -19.58
N PHE A 576 15.28 29.23 -18.34
CA PHE A 576 14.51 29.78 -17.22
C PHE A 576 14.07 31.22 -17.47
N GLN A 577 14.92 32.10 -18.01
CA GLN A 577 14.56 33.47 -18.38
C GLN A 577 13.52 33.51 -19.49
N ASP A 578 13.57 32.61 -20.44
CA ASP A 578 12.59 32.51 -21.52
C ASP A 578 11.24 31.96 -21.00
N LEU A 579 11.26 31.06 -19.98
CA LEU A 579 10.05 30.58 -19.31
C LEU A 579 9.33 31.69 -18.51
N ILE A 580 10.05 32.72 -18.04
CA ILE A 580 9.42 33.91 -17.44
C ILE A 580 8.59 34.65 -18.51
N GLN A 581 9.05 34.72 -19.76
CA GLN A 581 8.34 35.42 -20.82
C GLN A 581 7.02 34.73 -21.22
N VAL A 582 6.90 33.40 -21.01
CA VAL A 582 5.61 32.69 -21.17
C VAL A 582 4.50 33.32 -20.33
N VAL A 583 4.86 33.87 -19.15
CA VAL A 583 3.92 34.42 -18.16
C VAL A 583 3.87 35.95 -18.19
N GLU A 584 5.00 36.63 -18.45
CA GLU A 584 5.12 38.08 -18.34
C GLU A 584 4.92 38.84 -19.66
N ASP A 585 5.23 38.20 -20.84
CA ASP A 585 4.96 38.82 -22.14
C ASP A 585 3.45 38.93 -22.38
N PRO A 586 2.93 40.10 -22.80
CA PRO A 586 1.50 40.28 -23.08
C PRO A 586 0.90 39.28 -24.07
N ASN A 587 1.72 38.72 -24.96
CA ASN A 587 1.33 37.69 -25.94
C ASN A 587 1.71 36.28 -25.47
N GLY A 588 2.36 36.15 -24.30
CA GLY A 588 2.75 34.87 -23.71
C GLY A 588 1.54 34.00 -23.42
N THR A 589 1.68 32.69 -23.64
CA THR A 589 0.55 31.74 -23.51
C THR A 589 0.00 31.59 -22.10
N ALA A 590 0.72 32.05 -21.07
CA ALA A 590 0.24 32.08 -19.68
C ALA A 590 0.10 33.52 -19.13
N TYR A 591 0.09 34.56 -19.97
CA TYR A 591 -0.05 35.95 -19.49
C TYR A 591 -1.37 36.19 -18.77
N LYS A 592 -2.48 35.73 -19.34
CA LYS A 592 -3.83 35.89 -18.74
C LYS A 592 -4.19 34.66 -17.89
N PRO A 593 -4.91 34.84 -16.76
CA PRO A 593 -5.18 36.12 -16.11
C PRO A 593 -3.91 36.73 -15.51
N ARG A 594 -3.74 38.05 -15.66
CA ARG A 594 -2.62 38.73 -15.05
C ARG A 594 -2.79 38.80 -13.54
N THR A 595 -1.70 38.49 -12.80
CA THR A 595 -1.69 38.51 -11.36
C THR A 595 -0.57 39.44 -10.87
N PRO A 596 -0.89 40.73 -10.60
CA PRO A 596 0.09 41.70 -10.15
C PRO A 596 0.83 41.24 -8.89
N GLY A 597 2.16 41.47 -8.87
CA GLY A 597 3.03 41.09 -7.76
C GLY A 597 3.35 39.57 -7.68
N LEU A 598 2.88 38.75 -8.60
CA LEU A 598 3.26 37.35 -8.73
C LEU A 598 4.07 37.18 -10.01
N LYS A 599 5.37 36.91 -9.86
CA LYS A 599 6.27 36.62 -10.97
C LYS A 599 6.52 35.12 -11.08
N LEU A 600 6.09 34.54 -12.18
CA LEU A 600 6.24 33.11 -12.44
C LEU A 600 7.10 32.85 -13.66
N ALA A 601 7.83 31.73 -13.64
CA ALA A 601 8.36 31.10 -14.84
C ALA A 601 7.56 29.83 -15.10
N GLY A 602 7.15 29.55 -16.32
CA GLY A 602 6.33 28.38 -16.57
C GLY A 602 6.14 28.04 -18.05
N LYS A 603 5.42 26.95 -18.31
CA LYS A 603 5.07 26.51 -19.66
C LYS A 603 3.65 25.92 -19.69
N THR A 604 2.87 26.39 -20.64
CA THR A 604 1.55 25.83 -20.98
C THR A 604 1.71 24.65 -21.94
N GLY A 605 0.79 23.70 -21.87
CA GLY A 605 0.67 22.61 -22.81
C GLY A 605 -0.79 22.26 -23.10
N THR A 606 -1.08 21.89 -24.32
CA THR A 606 -2.30 21.25 -24.73
C THR A 606 -1.93 20.01 -25.51
N ALA A 607 -2.38 18.85 -25.03
CA ALA A 607 -2.18 17.57 -25.69
C ALA A 607 -3.51 17.11 -26.27
N GLU A 608 -3.56 16.96 -27.59
CA GLU A 608 -4.73 16.49 -28.31
C GLU A 608 -4.72 14.97 -28.37
N LEU A 609 -5.80 14.33 -27.90
CA LEU A 609 -6.01 12.89 -27.91
C LEU A 609 -7.03 12.56 -28.99
N LYS A 610 -6.58 12.07 -30.14
CA LYS A 610 -7.47 11.67 -31.25
C LYS A 610 -7.50 10.16 -31.38
N ALA A 611 -8.69 9.58 -31.50
CA ALA A 611 -8.88 8.19 -31.85
C ALA A 611 -8.61 7.92 -33.34
N ALA A 612 -8.95 8.92 -34.22
CA ALA A 612 -8.71 8.86 -35.65
C ALA A 612 -8.41 10.24 -36.26
N LYS A 613 -7.77 10.25 -37.43
CA LYS A 613 -7.47 11.48 -38.19
C LYS A 613 -8.75 12.14 -38.62
N GLY A 614 -8.96 13.41 -38.26
CA GLY A 614 -10.10 14.23 -38.66
C GLY A 614 -11.23 14.34 -37.60
N GLU A 615 -11.15 13.57 -36.53
CA GLU A 615 -12.06 13.72 -35.39
C GLU A 615 -11.65 14.89 -34.47
N LYS A 616 -12.63 15.50 -33.80
CA LYS A 616 -12.37 16.44 -32.70
C LYS A 616 -11.89 15.61 -31.53
N GLY A 617 -10.59 15.69 -31.21
CA GLY A 617 -9.99 14.98 -30.08
C GLY A 617 -10.38 15.59 -28.73
N GLN A 618 -10.23 14.80 -27.67
CA GLN A 618 -10.18 15.34 -26.31
C GLN A 618 -8.87 16.08 -26.12
N GLU A 619 -8.86 17.13 -25.31
CA GLU A 619 -7.65 17.88 -24.99
C GLU A 619 -7.33 17.78 -23.50
N ASN A 620 -6.08 17.45 -23.18
CA ASN A 620 -5.53 17.60 -21.85
C ASN A 620 -4.76 18.92 -21.77
N GLY A 621 -5.19 19.79 -20.87
CA GLY A 621 -4.52 21.05 -20.58
C GLY A 621 -3.46 20.87 -19.49
N TRP A 622 -2.30 21.49 -19.69
CA TRP A 622 -1.18 21.48 -18.76
C TRP A 622 -0.70 22.88 -18.42
N PHE A 623 -0.25 23.05 -17.18
CA PHE A 623 0.57 24.19 -16.82
C PHE A 623 1.59 23.78 -15.77
N VAL A 624 2.89 24.01 -16.08
CA VAL A 624 3.99 23.92 -15.13
C VAL A 624 4.41 25.33 -14.80
N ALA A 625 4.48 25.67 -13.52
CA ALA A 625 4.88 27.00 -13.06
C ALA A 625 5.73 26.92 -11.79
N VAL A 626 6.68 27.84 -11.67
CA VAL A 626 7.53 28.03 -10.48
C VAL A 626 7.54 29.51 -10.10
N ASP A 627 7.56 29.81 -8.78
CA ASP A 627 7.87 31.15 -8.29
C ASP A 627 9.26 31.57 -8.78
N ALA A 628 9.32 32.61 -9.62
CA ALA A 628 10.56 32.97 -10.28
C ALA A 628 11.57 33.66 -9.35
N ASP A 629 11.10 34.26 -8.25
CA ASP A 629 11.94 34.99 -7.31
C ASP A 629 12.39 34.05 -6.16
N LYS A 630 11.46 33.39 -5.47
CA LYS A 630 11.76 32.50 -4.33
C LYS A 630 12.29 31.14 -4.78
N LYS A 631 11.79 30.61 -5.88
CA LYS A 631 12.15 29.26 -6.42
C LYS A 631 11.99 28.17 -5.37
N ASP A 632 10.97 28.25 -4.54
CA ASP A 632 10.69 27.32 -3.43
C ASP A 632 9.39 26.50 -3.64
N LEU A 633 8.63 26.82 -4.68
CA LEU A 633 7.43 26.11 -5.07
C LEU A 633 7.35 26.01 -6.60
N LEU A 634 7.27 24.77 -7.10
CA LEU A 634 6.94 24.44 -8.47
C LEU A 634 5.67 23.59 -8.45
N ILE A 635 4.70 23.96 -9.31
CA ILE A 635 3.43 23.24 -9.47
C ILE A 635 3.31 22.77 -10.91
N THR A 636 3.04 21.48 -11.07
CA THR A 636 2.59 20.88 -12.33
C THR A 636 1.13 20.48 -12.18
N MET A 637 0.25 20.98 -13.05
CA MET A 637 -1.17 20.61 -13.07
C MET A 637 -1.57 20.18 -14.47
N MET A 638 -2.34 19.09 -14.54
CA MET A 638 -2.97 18.57 -15.75
C MET A 638 -4.47 18.43 -15.50
N ILE A 639 -5.28 18.87 -16.47
CA ILE A 639 -6.75 18.69 -16.47
C ILE A 639 -7.16 18.08 -17.79
N GLU A 640 -7.95 17.00 -17.71
CA GLU A 640 -8.51 16.28 -18.84
C GLU A 640 -9.71 17.04 -19.42
N ARG A 641 -9.96 16.92 -20.71
CA ARG A 641 -11.15 17.43 -21.41
C ARG A 641 -11.35 18.94 -21.26
N VAL A 642 -10.34 19.70 -21.66
CA VAL A 642 -10.36 21.18 -21.62
C VAL A 642 -10.69 21.84 -22.97
N GLU A 643 -11.05 21.06 -23.99
CA GLU A 643 -11.26 21.51 -25.37
C GLU A 643 -12.37 22.61 -25.51
N ASP A 644 -13.39 22.55 -24.69
CA ASP A 644 -14.48 23.53 -24.67
C ASP A 644 -14.35 24.54 -23.50
N ARG A 645 -13.22 24.53 -22.77
CA ARG A 645 -12.97 25.33 -21.56
C ARG A 645 -11.80 26.29 -21.71
N GLY A 646 -11.29 26.48 -22.92
CA GLY A 646 -10.17 27.37 -23.22
C GLY A 646 -8.80 26.69 -23.16
N GLY A 647 -8.74 25.34 -23.22
CA GLY A 647 -7.51 24.60 -23.28
C GLY A 647 -6.64 24.81 -22.04
N SER A 648 -5.32 24.93 -22.23
CA SER A 648 -4.38 25.16 -21.15
C SER A 648 -4.59 26.47 -20.37
N HIS A 649 -5.27 27.48 -20.92
CA HIS A 649 -5.56 28.74 -20.22
C HIS A 649 -6.48 28.51 -18.98
N TYR A 650 -7.35 27.52 -19.03
CA TYR A 650 -8.16 27.11 -17.90
C TYR A 650 -7.28 26.65 -16.72
N VAL A 651 -6.27 25.84 -17.02
CA VAL A 651 -5.31 25.33 -16.03
C VAL A 651 -4.43 26.45 -15.46
N VAL A 652 -4.01 27.40 -16.31
CA VAL A 652 -3.22 28.58 -15.89
C VAL A 652 -3.94 29.34 -14.78
N SER A 653 -5.24 29.56 -14.92
CA SER A 653 -6.03 30.30 -13.92
C SER A 653 -6.00 29.63 -12.56
N LYS A 654 -6.18 28.31 -12.51
CA LYS A 654 -6.17 27.52 -11.28
C LYS A 654 -4.82 27.51 -10.59
N VAL A 655 -3.75 27.26 -11.32
CA VAL A 655 -2.38 27.28 -10.76
C VAL A 655 -2.03 28.68 -10.23
N LYS A 656 -2.38 29.74 -10.93
CA LYS A 656 -2.17 31.10 -10.44
C LYS A 656 -2.95 31.41 -9.16
N ASN A 657 -4.16 30.87 -9.00
CA ASN A 657 -4.94 30.98 -7.76
C ASN A 657 -4.22 30.33 -6.58
N ILE A 658 -3.61 29.14 -6.77
CA ILE A 658 -2.84 28.46 -5.74
C ILE A 658 -1.65 29.32 -5.29
N PHE A 659 -0.87 29.87 -6.25
CA PHE A 659 0.24 30.77 -5.89
C PHE A 659 -0.23 32.07 -5.18
N LYS A 660 -1.41 32.58 -5.53
CA LYS A 660 -2.03 33.72 -4.85
C LYS A 660 -2.40 33.41 -3.41
N ALA A 661 -2.99 32.25 -3.17
CA ALA A 661 -3.42 31.84 -1.82
C ALA A 661 -2.24 31.62 -0.84
N ARG A 662 -1.02 31.42 -1.37
CA ARG A 662 0.21 31.27 -0.57
C ARG A 662 0.81 32.62 -0.11
N LYS A 663 0.42 33.73 -0.71
CA LYS A 663 0.87 35.08 -0.29
C LYS A 663 0.14 35.54 0.95
#